data_99d7755a163f50f0e9bc2ec232217fb5
#
_entry.id   99d7755a163f50f0e9bc2ec232217fb5
#
_cell.length_a   1.000
_cell.length_b   1.000
_cell.length_c   1.000
_cell.angle_alpha   90.00
_cell.angle_beta   90.00
_cell.angle_gamma   90.00
#
_symmetry.space_group_name_H-M   'P 1'
#
loop_
_entity.id
_entity.type
_entity.pdbx_description
1 polymer ?
#
loop_
_entity_poly.entity_id
_entity_poly.type
_entity_poly.pdbx_seq_one_letter_code
_entity_poly.pdbx_strand_id
1 'polypeptide(L)'
;MAARKNTSRKRNKKQTKKKQDSQSFLKDEIIILSALAAGILLLISNFGIGGFVGDAVSSVLFGLFGTIAYIIPILLFIGIAFVISNKGNSIAYIKTAAGAGFTLMVCTLFQLIMNEYTAGTRLFSYYKISSMHKDGGGLLGGIVVSALCPAIGVIGTYVIVIILCIICLVIMTEKSFIRGVKKGSEKAYSSAKQDAKKRKEQAELRREKRAQEREQKAAEKERKRKDNTVSGVSFDTTLVKKSPEMREITPPEDVPDLFAEEIPSYDGREAEVSKNIVPDDITINRAQPIMEEEAPIPEPVPEKRKTKESKKQVETATANVEQEIKKSEEKRAKEYVFPPLSLLKHGKKSGGDSDAHLRQTAMKLQQTLQNFNVNVTVTNVSCGPSVTRYELQPEQGVKVSKIVGLADDIKLNLAAADIRIEAPIPGKAAVGIEVPNKENTAVMLRDLLETDEFQNHESKIAFAAGRDIAGKVVVADIMKMPHVLIAGATGSGKSVCINTLIMSILYKADPKDVKLIMIDPKVVELSVYNGIPHLMIPVVTDPKKAAGALNWAVAEMMKRYDLFAQYNVRDLKGYNAKVETVEAIEEEGKPEKLPQIVIIVDELADLMMVAPGEVEESICRLAQLARAAGIHLVLATQRPSVNVITGLIKANMPSRIAFSVSSGVDSRTIIDMNGAEKLLGKGDMLFYPAGYQKPARVQGAFVSDKEVQAVVDFLVKNSESVQYNEEITNHVNSASVAAGGTVSGNSGADDRDAYFVDAGKFIIEKDKASIGMLQRVFKIGFNRAARIMDQLAEAGVVGEEEGTKPRKVLMSMEQFEQYIEEHV
;
A
#
# COMPACT_ATOMS: atom_id res chain seq x y z
N MET A 1 31.91 61.79 -38.65
CA MET A 1 31.34 60.73 -39.53
C MET A 1 31.96 59.33 -39.29
N ALA A 2 32.97 59.15 -38.49
CA ALA A 2 33.59 57.81 -38.22
C ALA A 2 32.90 56.92 -37.14
N ALA A 3 32.14 57.48 -36.20
CA ALA A 3 31.48 56.71 -35.16
C ALA A 3 30.18 55.97 -35.58
N ARG A 4 29.54 56.37 -36.68
CA ARG A 4 28.34 55.69 -37.19
C ARG A 4 28.59 54.42 -38.00
N LYS A 5 29.80 54.22 -38.53
CA LYS A 5 30.16 53.00 -39.32
C LYS A 5 30.49 51.80 -38.43
N ASN A 6 30.93 51.97 -37.20
CA ASN A 6 31.29 50.87 -36.31
C ASN A 6 30.07 50.18 -35.62
N THR A 7 28.97 50.92 -35.40
CA THR A 7 27.76 50.38 -34.79
C THR A 7 26.94 49.52 -35.77
N SER A 8 26.92 49.87 -37.07
CA SER A 8 26.22 49.04 -38.08
C SER A 8 26.93 47.70 -38.34
N ARG A 9 28.27 47.70 -38.28
CA ARG A 9 29.07 46.46 -38.46
C ARG A 9 28.93 45.49 -37.26
N LYS A 10 28.80 46.00 -36.02
CA LYS A 10 28.52 45.19 -34.84
C LYS A 10 27.07 44.62 -34.82
N ARG A 11 26.10 45.39 -35.31
CA ARG A 11 24.70 44.96 -35.40
C ARG A 11 24.47 43.90 -36.44
N ASN A 12 25.10 44.01 -37.62
CA ASN A 12 25.06 42.98 -38.65
C ASN A 12 25.80 41.69 -38.26
N LYS A 13 26.91 41.75 -37.50
CA LYS A 13 27.63 40.57 -37.00
C LYS A 13 26.80 39.85 -35.90
N LYS A 14 26.01 40.56 -35.09
CA LYS A 14 25.11 39.98 -34.10
C LYS A 14 23.86 39.34 -34.74
N GLN A 15 23.34 39.91 -35.83
CA GLN A 15 22.20 39.34 -36.54
C GLN A 15 22.58 38.12 -37.38
N THR A 16 23.77 38.11 -38.01
CA THR A 16 24.27 36.93 -38.72
C THR A 16 24.59 35.78 -37.75
N LYS A 17 25.16 36.05 -36.55
CA LYS A 17 25.43 35.02 -35.55
C LYS A 17 24.15 34.44 -34.99
N LYS A 18 23.12 35.25 -34.71
CA LYS A 18 21.81 34.80 -34.23
C LYS A 18 21.03 33.98 -35.30
N LYS A 19 21.20 34.27 -36.57
CA LYS A 19 20.62 33.50 -37.68
C LYS A 19 21.37 32.16 -37.91
N GLN A 20 22.67 32.13 -37.65
CA GLN A 20 23.52 30.95 -37.78
C GLN A 20 23.26 30.00 -36.59
N ASP A 21 23.08 30.52 -35.38
CA ASP A 21 22.71 29.76 -34.16
C ASP A 21 21.30 29.14 -34.25
N SER A 22 20.32 29.83 -34.85
CA SER A 22 18.98 29.29 -35.06
C SER A 22 18.93 28.20 -36.16
N GLN A 23 19.78 28.35 -37.21
CA GLN A 23 19.87 27.30 -38.22
C GLN A 23 20.62 26.06 -37.76
N SER A 24 21.58 26.17 -36.83
CA SER A 24 22.25 25.01 -36.24
C SER A 24 21.28 24.24 -35.30
N PHE A 25 20.47 24.96 -34.51
CA PHE A 25 19.48 24.36 -33.62
C PHE A 25 18.44 23.54 -34.41
N LEU A 26 17.88 24.10 -35.48
CA LEU A 26 16.93 23.35 -36.34
C LEU A 26 17.54 22.10 -36.98
N LYS A 27 18.82 22.17 -37.40
CA LYS A 27 19.51 20.99 -37.92
C LYS A 27 19.67 19.88 -36.89
N ASP A 28 20.03 20.24 -35.68
CA ASP A 28 20.19 19.28 -34.57
C ASP A 28 18.86 18.61 -34.20
N GLU A 29 17.78 19.35 -34.17
CA GLU A 29 16.43 18.87 -33.94
C GLU A 29 15.96 17.90 -35.04
N ILE A 30 16.21 18.23 -36.33
CA ILE A 30 15.89 17.37 -37.46
C ILE A 30 16.68 16.05 -37.37
N ILE A 31 17.97 16.08 -36.99
CA ILE A 31 18.79 14.87 -36.86
C ILE A 31 18.27 13.97 -35.73
N ILE A 32 17.89 14.54 -34.58
CA ILE A 32 17.34 13.79 -33.47
C ILE A 32 16.00 13.14 -33.87
N LEU A 33 15.10 13.87 -34.52
CA LEU A 33 13.81 13.34 -34.97
C LEU A 33 14.00 12.26 -36.06
N SER A 34 14.94 12.46 -36.97
CA SER A 34 15.29 11.45 -37.99
C SER A 34 15.87 10.18 -37.37
N ALA A 35 16.72 10.33 -36.35
CA ALA A 35 17.25 9.20 -35.58
C ALA A 35 16.17 8.46 -34.80
N LEU A 36 15.20 9.18 -34.25
CA LEU A 36 14.05 8.60 -33.60
C LEU A 36 13.19 7.77 -34.57
N ALA A 37 12.88 8.35 -35.74
CA ALA A 37 12.10 7.67 -36.76
C ALA A 37 12.83 6.41 -37.28
N ALA A 38 14.14 6.50 -37.54
CA ALA A 38 14.95 5.37 -37.92
C ALA A 38 15.00 4.30 -36.80
N GLY A 39 15.16 4.71 -35.55
CA GLY A 39 15.14 3.80 -34.42
C GLY A 39 13.82 3.03 -34.28
N ILE A 40 12.69 3.70 -34.46
CA ILE A 40 11.37 3.08 -34.45
C ILE A 40 11.23 2.07 -35.59
N LEU A 41 11.62 2.45 -36.80
CA LEU A 41 11.59 1.56 -37.96
C LEU A 41 12.46 0.30 -37.76
N LEU A 42 13.67 0.45 -37.23
CA LEU A 42 14.56 -0.66 -36.91
C LEU A 42 13.98 -1.55 -35.82
N LEU A 43 13.32 -0.98 -34.84
CA LEU A 43 12.66 -1.73 -33.77
C LEU A 43 11.47 -2.56 -34.31
N ILE A 44 10.62 -1.96 -35.13
CA ILE A 44 9.50 -2.65 -35.80
C ILE A 44 10.02 -3.77 -36.68
N SER A 45 11.12 -3.55 -37.39
CA SER A 45 11.80 -4.52 -38.23
C SER A 45 12.31 -5.74 -37.46
N ASN A 46 12.89 -5.52 -36.26
CA ASN A 46 13.40 -6.60 -35.41
C ASN A 46 12.28 -7.51 -34.87
N PHE A 47 11.05 -6.99 -34.73
CA PHE A 47 9.86 -7.78 -34.35
C PHE A 47 9.15 -8.48 -35.53
N GLY A 48 9.70 -8.40 -36.76
CA GLY A 48 9.16 -9.10 -37.94
C GLY A 48 7.93 -8.43 -38.56
N ILE A 49 7.66 -7.15 -38.26
CA ILE A 49 6.51 -6.38 -38.76
C ILE A 49 6.93 -5.50 -39.97
N GLY A 50 8.21 -5.47 -40.31
CA GLY A 50 8.80 -4.55 -41.29
C GLY A 50 8.75 -5.00 -42.79
N GLY A 51 8.10 -6.12 -43.11
CA GLY A 51 8.06 -6.68 -44.46
C GLY A 51 9.44 -7.09 -44.97
N PHE A 52 9.55 -7.40 -46.27
CA PHE A 52 10.79 -7.94 -46.87
C PHE A 52 12.06 -7.11 -46.60
N VAL A 53 11.95 -5.78 -46.67
CA VAL A 53 13.09 -4.88 -46.40
C VAL A 53 13.43 -4.91 -44.90
N GLY A 54 12.41 -4.93 -44.04
CA GLY A 54 12.58 -5.04 -42.61
C GLY A 54 13.25 -6.35 -42.18
N ASP A 55 12.84 -7.45 -42.79
CA ASP A 55 13.43 -8.76 -42.50
C ASP A 55 14.90 -8.83 -42.89
N ALA A 56 15.28 -8.23 -44.01
CA ALA A 56 16.69 -8.13 -44.44
C ALA A 56 17.52 -7.30 -43.45
N VAL A 57 17.02 -6.13 -43.03
CA VAL A 57 17.68 -5.26 -42.04
C VAL A 57 17.77 -5.95 -40.66
N SER A 58 16.72 -6.57 -40.23
CA SER A 58 16.66 -7.36 -39.00
C SER A 58 17.71 -8.48 -39.01
N SER A 59 17.78 -9.26 -40.09
CA SER A 59 18.77 -10.33 -40.28
C SER A 59 20.21 -9.81 -40.15
N VAL A 60 20.48 -8.63 -40.66
CA VAL A 60 21.81 -7.99 -40.53
C VAL A 60 22.08 -7.60 -39.08
N LEU A 61 21.10 -6.97 -38.40
CA LEU A 61 21.27 -6.56 -37.04
C LEU A 61 21.47 -7.76 -36.08
N PHE A 62 20.67 -8.82 -36.23
CA PHE A 62 20.86 -10.05 -35.46
C PHE A 62 22.19 -10.74 -35.80
N GLY A 63 22.60 -10.75 -37.06
CA GLY A 63 23.89 -11.28 -37.43
C GLY A 63 25.08 -10.53 -36.80
N LEU A 64 24.98 -9.20 -36.63
CA LEU A 64 26.02 -8.39 -36.01
C LEU A 64 26.01 -8.41 -34.48
N PHE A 65 24.84 -8.23 -33.85
CA PHE A 65 24.68 -8.00 -32.41
C PHE A 65 24.03 -9.16 -31.65
N GLY A 66 23.54 -10.18 -32.35
CA GLY A 66 22.83 -11.30 -31.73
C GLY A 66 21.58 -10.82 -30.97
N THR A 67 21.29 -11.41 -29.83
CA THR A 67 20.13 -11.09 -28.97
C THR A 67 20.03 -9.59 -28.63
N ILE A 68 21.17 -8.89 -28.57
CA ILE A 68 21.19 -7.46 -28.24
C ILE A 68 20.58 -6.60 -29.36
N ALA A 69 20.40 -7.15 -30.57
CA ALA A 69 19.78 -6.45 -31.70
C ALA A 69 18.39 -5.87 -31.36
N TYR A 70 17.64 -6.47 -30.44
CA TYR A 70 16.36 -5.93 -29.96
C TYR A 70 16.51 -4.56 -29.27
N ILE A 71 17.63 -4.30 -28.61
CA ILE A 71 17.87 -3.09 -27.83
C ILE A 71 18.69 -2.06 -28.61
N ILE A 72 19.46 -2.50 -29.61
CA ILE A 72 20.34 -1.64 -30.42
C ILE A 72 19.64 -0.40 -30.97
N PRO A 73 18.43 -0.44 -31.55
CA PRO A 73 17.77 0.76 -32.08
C PRO A 73 17.57 1.85 -31.01
N ILE A 74 17.25 1.44 -29.80
CA ILE A 74 17.07 2.34 -28.64
C ILE A 74 18.43 2.93 -28.25
N LEU A 75 19.46 2.10 -28.12
CA LEU A 75 20.81 2.54 -27.75
C LEU A 75 21.42 3.50 -28.78
N LEU A 76 21.19 3.26 -30.06
CA LEU A 76 21.61 4.16 -31.14
C LEU A 76 20.93 5.53 -31.05
N PHE A 77 19.60 5.56 -30.84
CA PHE A 77 18.87 6.81 -30.66
C PHE A 77 19.39 7.59 -29.44
N ILE A 78 19.51 6.93 -28.28
CA ILE A 78 20.03 7.56 -27.06
C ILE A 78 21.46 8.10 -27.28
N GLY A 79 22.33 7.32 -27.91
CA GLY A 79 23.70 7.72 -28.20
C GLY A 79 23.79 8.96 -29.13
N ILE A 80 23.00 8.98 -30.20
CA ILE A 80 22.91 10.11 -31.13
C ILE A 80 22.37 11.35 -30.43
N ALA A 81 21.25 11.23 -29.70
CA ALA A 81 20.64 12.32 -28.94
C ALA A 81 21.61 12.88 -27.89
N PHE A 82 22.33 12.01 -27.18
CA PHE A 82 23.30 12.41 -26.16
C PHE A 82 24.50 13.17 -26.77
N VAL A 83 25.06 12.70 -27.88
CA VAL A 83 26.17 13.36 -28.57
C VAL A 83 25.74 14.72 -29.09
N ILE A 84 24.56 14.81 -29.69
CA ILE A 84 24.03 16.08 -30.24
C ILE A 84 23.74 17.09 -29.12
N SER A 85 23.11 16.65 -28.03
CA SER A 85 22.81 17.52 -26.86
C SER A 85 24.08 18.01 -26.16
N ASN A 86 25.19 17.29 -26.26
CA ASN A 86 26.45 17.62 -25.57
C ASN A 86 27.57 17.97 -26.55
N LYS A 87 27.26 18.56 -27.72
CA LYS A 87 28.26 18.99 -28.73
C LYS A 87 29.32 19.88 -28.11
N GLY A 88 30.60 19.54 -28.39
CA GLY A 88 31.76 20.27 -27.91
C GLY A 88 32.28 19.85 -26.54
N ASN A 89 31.63 18.89 -25.85
CA ASN A 89 32.12 18.35 -24.58
C ASN A 89 32.89 17.03 -24.85
N SER A 90 34.21 17.04 -24.64
CA SER A 90 35.08 15.86 -24.83
C SER A 90 34.70 14.70 -23.90
N ILE A 91 34.17 14.98 -22.70
CA ILE A 91 33.72 13.95 -21.75
C ILE A 91 32.52 13.20 -22.33
N ALA A 92 31.64 13.86 -23.06
CA ALA A 92 30.46 13.21 -23.65
C ALA A 92 30.87 12.17 -24.71
N TYR A 93 31.91 12.49 -25.52
CA TYR A 93 32.44 11.53 -26.51
C TYR A 93 33.07 10.32 -25.83
N ILE A 94 33.81 10.50 -24.70
CA ILE A 94 34.38 9.40 -23.92
C ILE A 94 33.28 8.51 -23.36
N LYS A 95 32.21 9.10 -22.81
CA LYS A 95 31.05 8.35 -22.29
C LYS A 95 30.33 7.56 -23.39
N THR A 96 30.19 8.14 -24.58
CA THR A 96 29.58 7.45 -25.72
C THR A 96 30.47 6.28 -26.21
N ALA A 97 31.77 6.46 -26.25
CA ALA A 97 32.72 5.40 -26.59
C ALA A 97 32.70 4.27 -25.55
N ALA A 98 32.63 4.63 -24.26
CA ALA A 98 32.45 3.64 -23.17
C ALA A 98 31.11 2.89 -23.28
N GLY A 99 30.04 3.56 -23.71
CA GLY A 99 28.74 2.93 -23.98
C GLY A 99 28.78 1.91 -25.12
N ALA A 100 29.49 2.25 -26.21
CA ALA A 100 29.72 1.31 -27.30
C ALA A 100 30.58 0.12 -26.86
N GLY A 101 31.64 0.35 -26.07
CA GLY A 101 32.47 -0.69 -25.48
C GLY A 101 31.66 -1.61 -24.55
N PHE A 102 30.79 -1.04 -23.72
CA PHE A 102 29.90 -1.80 -22.88
C PHE A 102 28.98 -2.72 -23.68
N THR A 103 28.37 -2.19 -24.76
CA THR A 103 27.51 -2.98 -25.64
C THR A 103 28.27 -4.13 -26.30
N LEU A 104 29.51 -3.93 -26.70
CA LEU A 104 30.37 -4.97 -27.26
C LEU A 104 30.68 -6.07 -26.25
N MET A 105 30.97 -5.70 -24.99
CA MET A 105 31.22 -6.69 -23.92
C MET A 105 29.96 -7.46 -23.56
N VAL A 106 28.80 -6.82 -23.58
CA VAL A 106 27.50 -7.51 -23.35
C VAL A 106 27.21 -8.50 -24.49
N CYS A 107 27.47 -8.13 -25.77
CA CYS A 107 27.38 -9.07 -26.90
C CYS A 107 28.30 -10.28 -26.70
N THR A 108 29.54 -10.05 -26.21
CA THR A 108 30.50 -11.12 -25.93
C THR A 108 30.00 -12.04 -24.84
N LEU A 109 29.40 -11.48 -23.77
CA LEU A 109 28.81 -12.24 -22.66
C LEU A 109 27.66 -13.14 -23.14
N PHE A 110 26.74 -12.58 -23.95
CA PHE A 110 25.65 -13.36 -24.53
C PHE A 110 26.16 -14.48 -25.47
N GLN A 111 27.27 -14.22 -26.20
CA GLN A 111 27.89 -15.26 -27.02
C GLN A 111 28.41 -16.41 -26.18
N LEU A 112 29.04 -16.14 -25.05
CA LEU A 112 29.63 -17.14 -24.16
C LEU A 112 28.54 -17.93 -23.39
N ILE A 113 27.40 -17.31 -23.09
CA ILE A 113 26.29 -17.93 -22.33
C ILE A 113 25.42 -18.81 -23.22
N MET A 114 25.09 -18.32 -24.43
CA MET A 114 24.13 -19.00 -25.31
C MET A 114 24.75 -20.02 -26.24
N ASN A 115 26.01 -19.84 -26.62
CA ASN A 115 26.68 -20.72 -27.56
C ASN A 115 28.00 -21.26 -26.99
N GLU A 116 28.15 -22.57 -26.95
CA GLU A 116 29.39 -23.21 -26.50
C GLU A 116 30.53 -22.85 -27.46
N TYR A 117 31.69 -22.50 -26.88
CA TYR A 117 32.88 -22.18 -27.66
C TYR A 117 33.48 -23.46 -28.24
N THR A 118 33.58 -23.54 -29.59
CA THR A 118 34.27 -24.59 -30.32
C THR A 118 35.52 -24.01 -31.02
N ALA A 119 36.66 -24.59 -30.71
CA ALA A 119 37.92 -24.14 -31.31
C ALA A 119 37.92 -24.30 -32.85
N GLY A 120 38.37 -23.28 -33.59
CA GLY A 120 38.44 -23.29 -35.03
C GLY A 120 37.15 -22.84 -35.77
N THR A 121 36.13 -22.35 -35.04
CA THR A 121 34.92 -21.79 -35.66
C THR A 121 35.26 -20.55 -36.50
N ARG A 122 34.86 -20.54 -37.77
CA ARG A 122 35.05 -19.36 -38.67
C ARG A 122 34.21 -18.18 -38.18
N LEU A 123 34.78 -16.97 -38.22
CA LEU A 123 34.12 -15.75 -37.78
C LEU A 123 32.71 -15.54 -38.38
N PHE A 124 32.57 -15.85 -39.67
CA PHE A 124 31.31 -15.69 -40.38
C PHE A 124 30.23 -16.69 -39.96
N SER A 125 30.60 -17.80 -39.30
CA SER A 125 29.64 -18.74 -38.72
C SER A 125 28.85 -18.11 -37.58
N TYR A 126 29.47 -17.26 -36.72
CA TYR A 126 28.79 -16.54 -35.67
C TYR A 126 27.71 -15.60 -36.23
N TYR A 127 28.02 -14.89 -37.32
CA TYR A 127 27.05 -14.06 -38.04
C TYR A 127 25.88 -14.89 -38.52
N LYS A 128 26.16 -16.02 -39.22
CA LYS A 128 25.13 -16.86 -39.84
C LYS A 128 24.21 -17.52 -38.80
N ILE A 129 24.76 -18.02 -37.70
CA ILE A 129 24.01 -18.64 -36.61
C ILE A 129 23.09 -17.60 -35.96
N SER A 130 23.62 -16.45 -35.56
CA SER A 130 22.84 -15.41 -34.90
C SER A 130 21.79 -14.77 -35.81
N SER A 131 22.09 -14.66 -37.12
CA SER A 131 21.13 -14.17 -38.12
C SER A 131 19.95 -15.13 -38.32
N MET A 132 20.18 -16.46 -38.23
CA MET A 132 19.13 -17.50 -38.44
C MET A 132 18.30 -17.75 -37.16
N HIS A 133 18.95 -17.85 -36.01
CA HIS A 133 18.32 -18.21 -34.75
C HIS A 133 17.93 -17.02 -33.91
N LYS A 134 18.36 -15.80 -34.25
CA LYS A 134 18.16 -14.53 -33.53
C LYS A 134 18.67 -14.57 -32.06
N ASP A 135 19.68 -15.39 -31.79
CA ASP A 135 20.31 -15.63 -30.50
C ASP A 135 21.82 -15.36 -30.47
N GLY A 136 22.46 -15.59 -29.32
CA GLY A 136 23.90 -15.39 -29.14
C GLY A 136 24.33 -13.94 -29.13
N GLY A 137 25.62 -13.70 -29.36
CA GLY A 137 26.27 -12.36 -29.35
C GLY A 137 26.60 -11.79 -30.74
N GLY A 138 26.19 -12.47 -31.77
CA GLY A 138 26.47 -12.06 -33.14
C GLY A 138 27.95 -12.10 -33.54
N LEU A 139 28.25 -11.51 -34.69
CA LEU A 139 29.62 -11.39 -35.18
C LEU A 139 30.52 -10.61 -34.22
N LEU A 140 29.99 -9.53 -33.60
CA LEU A 140 30.79 -8.68 -32.72
C LEU A 140 31.18 -9.44 -31.42
N GLY A 141 30.25 -10.17 -30.81
CA GLY A 141 30.57 -11.06 -29.68
C GLY A 141 31.51 -12.19 -30.09
N GLY A 142 31.30 -12.80 -31.26
CA GLY A 142 32.11 -13.86 -31.82
C GLY A 142 33.57 -13.47 -32.09
N ILE A 143 33.83 -12.26 -32.56
CA ILE A 143 35.19 -11.73 -32.75
C ILE A 143 35.96 -11.69 -31.43
N VAL A 144 35.36 -11.17 -30.37
CA VAL A 144 36.00 -11.09 -29.04
C VAL A 144 36.23 -12.47 -28.44
N VAL A 145 35.24 -13.36 -28.57
CA VAL A 145 35.33 -14.75 -28.08
C VAL A 145 36.43 -15.51 -28.82
N SER A 146 36.49 -15.39 -30.15
CA SER A 146 37.50 -16.06 -30.97
C SER A 146 38.93 -15.55 -30.74
N ALA A 147 39.09 -14.31 -30.27
CA ALA A 147 40.35 -13.73 -29.88
C ALA A 147 40.81 -14.12 -28.47
N LEU A 148 39.91 -14.10 -27.50
CA LEU A 148 40.24 -14.29 -26.09
C LEU A 148 40.21 -15.76 -25.63
N CYS A 149 39.26 -16.57 -26.10
CA CYS A 149 39.14 -17.95 -25.65
C CYS A 149 40.35 -18.83 -25.98
N PRO A 150 41.02 -18.72 -27.16
CA PRO A 150 42.24 -19.49 -27.42
C PRO A 150 43.42 -19.08 -26.52
N ALA A 151 43.47 -17.82 -26.09
CA ALA A 151 44.57 -17.26 -25.33
C ALA A 151 44.49 -17.56 -23.83
N ILE A 152 43.29 -17.47 -23.23
CA ILE A 152 43.09 -17.47 -21.78
C ILE A 152 42.00 -18.47 -21.32
N GLY A 153 41.45 -19.26 -22.24
CA GLY A 153 40.35 -20.19 -21.97
C GLY A 153 39.01 -19.50 -21.75
N VAL A 154 37.95 -20.28 -21.69
CA VAL A 154 36.57 -19.78 -21.57
C VAL A 154 36.35 -19.06 -20.24
N ILE A 155 36.81 -19.66 -19.13
CA ILE A 155 36.66 -19.08 -17.77
C ILE A 155 37.41 -17.75 -17.65
N GLY A 156 38.65 -17.67 -18.18
CA GLY A 156 39.44 -16.44 -18.20
C GLY A 156 38.75 -15.35 -19.03
N THR A 157 38.11 -15.72 -20.13
CA THR A 157 37.37 -14.77 -20.97
C THR A 157 36.13 -14.20 -20.22
N TYR A 158 35.39 -15.00 -19.48
CA TYR A 158 34.30 -14.50 -18.63
C TYR A 158 34.78 -13.44 -17.63
N VAL A 159 35.88 -13.71 -16.92
CA VAL A 159 36.43 -12.78 -15.94
C VAL A 159 36.83 -11.45 -16.59
N ILE A 160 37.54 -11.49 -17.71
CA ILE A 160 37.98 -10.27 -18.40
C ILE A 160 36.80 -9.48 -18.93
N VAL A 161 35.83 -10.14 -19.57
CA VAL A 161 34.63 -9.46 -20.09
C VAL A 161 33.82 -8.79 -19.00
N ILE A 162 33.65 -9.44 -17.86
CA ILE A 162 32.94 -8.87 -16.70
C ILE A 162 33.69 -7.64 -16.15
N ILE A 163 35.01 -7.72 -16.02
CA ILE A 163 35.85 -6.59 -15.56
C ILE A 163 35.74 -5.42 -16.52
N LEU A 164 35.80 -5.67 -17.83
CA LEU A 164 35.68 -4.63 -18.84
C LEU A 164 34.27 -3.99 -18.85
N CYS A 165 33.21 -4.78 -18.65
CA CYS A 165 31.86 -4.26 -18.44
C CYS A 165 31.80 -3.29 -17.25
N ILE A 166 32.41 -3.65 -16.13
CA ILE A 166 32.45 -2.79 -14.93
C ILE A 166 33.23 -1.51 -15.20
N ILE A 167 34.37 -1.58 -15.90
CA ILE A 167 35.17 -0.41 -16.25
C ILE A 167 34.38 0.53 -17.16
N CYS A 168 33.73 0.03 -18.21
CA CYS A 168 32.87 0.82 -19.08
C CYS A 168 31.73 1.50 -18.31
N LEU A 169 31.09 0.80 -17.38
CA LEU A 169 30.00 1.32 -16.56
C LEU A 169 30.48 2.42 -15.59
N VAL A 170 31.67 2.30 -15.02
CA VAL A 170 32.30 3.32 -14.19
C VAL A 170 32.57 4.60 -15.00
N ILE A 171 33.12 4.45 -16.24
CA ILE A 171 33.38 5.59 -17.12
C ILE A 171 32.08 6.29 -17.53
N MET A 172 31.02 5.54 -17.82
CA MET A 172 29.70 6.12 -18.18
C MET A 172 29.08 6.90 -17.04
N THR A 173 29.12 6.35 -15.80
CA THR A 173 28.40 6.90 -14.65
C THR A 173 29.21 7.88 -13.81
N GLU A 174 30.54 7.95 -13.99
CA GLU A 174 31.50 8.71 -13.15
C GLU A 174 31.43 8.35 -11.65
N LYS A 175 30.72 7.31 -11.30
CA LYS A 175 30.61 6.83 -9.91
C LYS A 175 31.61 5.73 -9.64
N SER A 176 32.46 5.91 -8.65
CA SER A 176 33.40 4.88 -8.22
C SER A 176 32.67 3.65 -7.70
N PHE A 177 32.82 2.52 -8.38
CA PHE A 177 32.31 1.20 -7.95
C PHE A 177 32.83 0.82 -6.55
N ILE A 178 34.10 1.10 -6.26
CA ILE A 178 34.74 0.83 -4.97
C ILE A 178 34.06 1.63 -3.84
N ARG A 179 33.67 2.88 -4.06
CA ARG A 179 32.92 3.68 -3.09
C ARG A 179 31.50 3.12 -2.85
N GLY A 180 30.86 2.59 -3.89
CA GLY A 180 29.57 1.92 -3.80
C GLY A 180 29.64 0.65 -2.95
N VAL A 181 30.62 -0.21 -3.23
CA VAL A 181 30.86 -1.44 -2.49
C VAL A 181 31.24 -1.14 -1.04
N LYS A 182 32.14 -0.16 -0.80
CA LYS A 182 32.52 0.27 0.55
C LYS A 182 31.34 0.81 1.36
N LYS A 183 30.50 1.66 0.75
CA LYS A 183 29.29 2.17 1.39
C LYS A 183 28.26 1.06 1.67
N GLY A 184 28.13 0.10 0.78
CA GLY A 184 27.29 -1.08 0.96
C GLY A 184 27.79 -2.00 2.10
N SER A 185 29.08 -2.29 2.13
CA SER A 185 29.71 -3.12 3.19
C SER A 185 29.70 -2.43 4.55
N GLU A 186 29.96 -1.12 4.63
CA GLU A 186 29.86 -0.33 5.87
C GLU A 186 28.41 -0.30 6.41
N LYS A 187 27.42 -0.17 5.53
CA LYS A 187 26.01 -0.20 5.92
C LYS A 187 25.56 -1.58 6.38
N ALA A 188 26.00 -2.63 5.72
CA ALA A 188 25.75 -4.01 6.14
C ALA A 188 26.42 -4.35 7.47
N TYR A 189 27.68 -3.93 7.65
CA TYR A 189 28.43 -4.12 8.90
C TYR A 189 27.82 -3.35 10.08
N SER A 190 27.42 -2.08 9.85
CA SER A 190 26.78 -1.27 10.90
C SER A 190 25.41 -1.83 11.30
N SER A 191 24.63 -2.32 10.33
CA SER A 191 23.33 -2.98 10.59
C SER A 191 23.52 -4.28 11.38
N ALA A 192 24.47 -5.14 10.98
CA ALA A 192 24.79 -6.38 11.69
C ALA A 192 25.28 -6.12 13.13
N LYS A 193 26.10 -5.08 13.33
CA LYS A 193 26.57 -4.66 14.65
C LYS A 193 25.46 -4.14 15.54
N GLN A 194 24.51 -3.40 14.96
CA GLN A 194 23.34 -2.86 15.66
C GLN A 194 22.37 -3.98 16.08
N ASP A 195 22.17 -4.97 15.20
CA ASP A 195 21.34 -6.15 15.50
C ASP A 195 21.97 -7.04 16.56
N ALA A 196 23.30 -7.22 16.52
CA ALA A 196 24.02 -7.95 17.56
C ALA A 196 23.91 -7.25 18.92
N LYS A 197 23.99 -5.90 18.96
CA LYS A 197 23.82 -5.11 20.18
C LYS A 197 22.40 -5.24 20.75
N LYS A 198 21.36 -5.12 19.89
CA LYS A 198 19.97 -5.31 20.30
C LYS A 198 19.67 -6.71 20.84
N ARG A 199 20.26 -7.74 20.23
CA ARG A 199 20.12 -9.13 20.71
C ARG A 199 20.77 -9.32 22.10
N LYS A 200 21.92 -8.66 22.34
CA LYS A 200 22.61 -8.70 23.63
C LYS A 200 21.80 -7.99 24.72
N GLU A 201 21.29 -6.80 24.44
CA GLU A 201 20.43 -6.03 25.36
C GLU A 201 19.11 -6.79 25.68
N GLN A 202 18.50 -7.41 24.67
CA GLN A 202 17.32 -8.25 24.91
C GLN A 202 17.62 -9.52 25.72
N ALA A 203 18.80 -10.09 25.56
CA ALA A 203 19.20 -11.26 26.34
C ALA A 203 19.48 -10.89 27.81
N GLU A 204 20.08 -9.72 28.07
CA GLU A 204 20.28 -9.18 29.41
C GLU A 204 18.94 -8.88 30.10
N LEU A 205 18.02 -8.21 29.40
CA LEU A 205 16.67 -7.91 29.89
C LEU A 205 15.86 -9.19 30.23
N ARG A 206 16.01 -10.25 29.43
CA ARG A 206 15.41 -11.56 29.71
C ARG A 206 16.04 -12.25 30.93
N ARG A 207 17.35 -12.06 31.15
CA ARG A 207 18.03 -12.60 32.36
C ARG A 207 17.55 -11.86 33.61
N GLU A 208 17.44 -10.55 33.56
CA GLU A 208 16.92 -9.76 34.70
C GLU A 208 15.48 -10.11 35.05
N LYS A 209 14.58 -10.21 34.04
CA LYS A 209 13.19 -10.65 34.29
C LYS A 209 13.12 -12.04 34.91
N ARG A 210 13.94 -12.99 34.46
CA ARG A 210 14.01 -14.32 35.05
C ARG A 210 14.58 -14.33 36.48
N ALA A 211 15.50 -13.40 36.77
CA ALA A 211 16.01 -13.21 38.13
C ALA A 211 14.91 -12.67 39.06
N GLN A 212 14.19 -11.63 38.65
CA GLN A 212 13.06 -11.06 39.41
C GLN A 212 11.92 -12.07 39.61
N GLU A 213 11.57 -12.87 38.60
CA GLU A 213 10.58 -13.94 38.75
C GLU A 213 11.01 -15.04 39.72
N ARG A 214 12.32 -15.36 39.77
CA ARG A 214 12.86 -16.31 40.76
C ARG A 214 12.83 -15.75 42.18
N GLU A 215 13.12 -14.47 42.34
CA GLU A 215 13.06 -13.77 43.61
C GLU A 215 11.62 -13.65 44.13
N GLN A 216 10.67 -13.32 43.26
CA GLN A 216 9.24 -13.29 43.61
C GLN A 216 8.71 -14.67 43.99
N LYS A 217 9.09 -15.71 43.25
CA LYS A 217 8.70 -17.10 43.58
C LYS A 217 9.39 -17.61 44.89
N ALA A 218 10.60 -17.15 45.19
CA ALA A 218 11.23 -17.44 46.47
C ALA A 218 10.54 -16.73 47.63
N ALA A 219 10.19 -15.44 47.48
CA ALA A 219 9.46 -14.67 48.47
C ALA A 219 8.04 -15.23 48.71
N GLU A 220 7.36 -15.71 47.66
CA GLU A 220 6.04 -16.34 47.76
C GLU A 220 6.13 -17.71 48.49
N LYS A 221 7.20 -18.49 48.22
CA LYS A 221 7.46 -19.73 48.95
C LYS A 221 7.78 -19.48 50.44
N GLU A 222 8.47 -18.39 50.74
CA GLU A 222 8.77 -18.01 52.13
C GLU A 222 7.52 -17.50 52.87
N ARG A 223 6.61 -16.75 52.23
CA ARG A 223 5.29 -16.39 52.77
C ARG A 223 4.41 -17.63 53.04
N LYS A 224 4.34 -18.56 52.08
CA LYS A 224 3.61 -19.85 52.26
C LYS A 224 4.21 -20.75 53.35
N ARG A 225 5.53 -20.59 53.68
CA ARG A 225 6.14 -21.31 54.83
C ARG A 225 5.81 -20.65 56.17
N LYS A 226 5.57 -19.36 56.23
CA LYS A 226 5.18 -18.65 57.49
C LYS A 226 3.71 -18.86 57.88
N ASP A 227 2.83 -19.20 56.93
CA ASP A 227 1.41 -19.46 57.22
C ASP A 227 1.10 -20.91 57.66
N ASN A 228 2.08 -21.83 57.67
CA ASN A 228 1.89 -23.20 58.08
C ASN A 228 2.70 -23.52 59.37
N THR A 229 2.49 -22.79 60.45
CA THR A 229 2.93 -23.26 61.79
C THR A 229 1.74 -23.90 62.47
N VAL A 230 1.59 -25.22 62.27
CA VAL A 230 0.78 -26.07 63.12
C VAL A 230 1.73 -26.81 64.04
N SER A 231 1.58 -26.61 65.31
CA SER A 231 2.32 -27.25 66.42
C SER A 231 2.07 -28.75 66.45
N GLY A 232 3.13 -29.54 66.65
CA GLY A 232 3.01 -30.86 67.27
C GLY A 232 3.81 -31.95 66.58
N VAL A 233 4.74 -32.50 67.38
CA VAL A 233 5.41 -33.81 67.32
C VAL A 233 6.75 -33.85 66.65
N SER A 234 7.74 -33.97 67.54
CA SER A 234 9.17 -34.31 67.29
C SER A 234 9.34 -35.75 66.78
N PHE A 235 10.15 -35.92 65.74
CA PHE A 235 11.02 -37.10 65.55
C PHE A 235 12.28 -36.70 64.81
N ASP A 236 13.41 -36.96 65.48
CA ASP A 236 14.78 -36.90 64.93
C ASP A 236 14.99 -37.91 63.80
N THR A 237 15.46 -37.48 62.67
CA THR A 237 16.27 -38.31 61.78
C THR A 237 17.22 -37.46 60.97
N THR A 238 18.49 -37.60 61.22
CA THR A 238 19.63 -37.07 60.46
C THR A 238 19.72 -37.74 59.09
N LEU A 239 19.70 -37.01 58.03
CA LEU A 239 20.05 -37.48 56.68
C LEU A 239 21.20 -36.65 56.05
N VAL A 240 22.25 -37.35 55.79
CA VAL A 240 23.54 -36.95 55.22
C VAL A 240 23.32 -36.34 53.82
N LYS A 241 23.91 -35.18 53.58
CA LYS A 241 24.05 -34.55 52.25
C LYS A 241 25.07 -35.37 51.44
N LYS A 242 24.65 -35.91 50.30
CA LYS A 242 25.51 -36.26 49.17
C LYS A 242 25.23 -35.33 48.00
N SER A 243 26.24 -34.60 47.59
CA SER A 243 26.30 -33.84 46.33
C SER A 243 26.44 -34.82 45.16
N PRO A 244 25.73 -34.61 44.05
CA PRO A 244 26.07 -35.30 42.81
C PRO A 244 27.08 -34.47 42.00
N GLU A 245 28.23 -35.09 41.74
CA GLU A 245 29.24 -34.68 40.76
C GLU A 245 28.62 -34.71 39.34
N MET A 246 28.99 -33.72 38.54
CA MET A 246 28.74 -33.68 37.08
C MET A 246 29.60 -34.75 36.43
N ARG A 247 28.97 -35.73 35.78
CA ARG A 247 29.63 -36.59 34.81
C ARG A 247 29.34 -36.09 33.39
N GLU A 248 30.41 -35.79 32.67
CA GLU A 248 30.47 -35.64 31.24
C GLU A 248 30.01 -36.93 30.54
N ILE A 249 29.06 -36.87 29.64
CA ILE A 249 28.59 -37.98 28.82
C ILE A 249 29.30 -37.89 27.48
N THR A 250 30.26 -38.73 27.23
CA THR A 250 30.80 -39.07 25.92
C THR A 250 29.84 -40.00 25.18
N PRO A 251 29.65 -39.85 23.83
CA PRO A 251 28.79 -40.77 23.07
C PRO A 251 29.43 -42.13 22.91
N PRO A 252 28.66 -43.23 22.97
CA PRO A 252 29.18 -44.56 22.67
C PRO A 252 29.26 -44.77 21.16
N GLU A 253 30.43 -45.24 20.73
CA GLU A 253 30.64 -45.95 19.47
C GLU A 253 29.97 -47.34 19.55
N ASP A 254 29.61 -47.89 18.38
CA ASP A 254 29.10 -49.24 18.10
C ASP A 254 27.57 -49.45 18.29
N VAL A 255 26.88 -49.41 17.18
CA VAL A 255 25.58 -50.07 16.98
C VAL A 255 25.76 -51.11 15.88
N PRO A 256 25.47 -52.38 16.12
CA PRO A 256 25.58 -53.44 15.11
C PRO A 256 24.45 -53.35 14.09
N ASP A 257 24.79 -53.68 12.85
CA ASP A 257 23.99 -53.84 11.67
C ASP A 257 22.96 -55.01 11.87
N LEU A 258 21.66 -54.69 11.95
CA LEU A 258 20.56 -55.66 12.05
C LEU A 258 19.44 -55.27 11.07
N PHE A 259 19.71 -55.45 9.77
CA PHE A 259 18.67 -55.60 8.74
C PHE A 259 19.16 -56.52 7.61
N ALA A 260 19.14 -57.81 7.90
CA ALA A 260 19.10 -58.87 6.92
C ALA A 260 17.93 -59.80 7.27
N GLU A 261 16.76 -59.52 6.79
CA GLU A 261 15.70 -60.49 6.69
C GLU A 261 15.05 -60.43 5.31
N GLU A 262 14.92 -61.65 4.81
CA GLU A 262 14.59 -62.08 3.44
C GLU A 262 13.20 -61.61 2.97
N ILE A 263 13.12 -61.25 1.69
CA ILE A 263 11.87 -60.96 0.97
C ILE A 263 11.18 -62.29 0.58
N PRO A 264 9.97 -62.57 1.02
CA PRO A 264 9.21 -63.70 0.47
C PRO A 264 8.64 -63.35 -0.90
N SER A 265 8.83 -64.22 -1.89
CA SER A 265 8.25 -64.18 -3.22
C SER A 265 6.73 -64.15 -3.16
N TYR A 266 6.14 -63.10 -3.79
CA TYR A 266 4.69 -62.94 -3.94
C TYR A 266 4.17 -63.80 -5.09
N ASP A 267 3.35 -64.78 -4.73
CA ASP A 267 2.58 -65.63 -5.66
C ASP A 267 1.29 -64.92 -6.07
N GLY A 268 1.08 -64.88 -7.39
CA GLY A 268 -0.01 -64.12 -7.98
C GLY A 268 -1.39 -64.69 -7.64
N ARG A 269 -2.19 -63.85 -6.97
CA ARG A 269 -3.64 -63.99 -6.93
C ARG A 269 -4.26 -62.65 -7.31
N GLU A 270 -5.15 -62.73 -8.29
CA GLU A 270 -5.99 -61.62 -8.79
C GLU A 270 -6.69 -60.90 -7.64
N ALA A 271 -6.41 -59.62 -7.49
CA ALA A 271 -7.09 -58.75 -6.53
C ALA A 271 -8.50 -58.45 -7.11
N GLU A 272 -9.51 -58.88 -6.40
CA GLU A 272 -10.89 -58.45 -6.59
C GLU A 272 -11.03 -56.96 -6.61
N VAL A 273 -11.71 -56.43 -7.59
CA VAL A 273 -12.12 -55.03 -7.75
C VAL A 273 -12.82 -54.57 -6.48
N SER A 274 -12.15 -53.77 -5.69
CA SER A 274 -12.72 -53.11 -4.52
C SER A 274 -13.89 -52.23 -4.94
N LYS A 275 -15.06 -52.53 -4.41
CA LYS A 275 -16.32 -51.84 -4.63
C LYS A 275 -16.18 -50.37 -4.35
N ASN A 276 -16.68 -49.56 -5.29
CA ASN A 276 -16.91 -48.14 -5.18
C ASN A 276 -17.55 -47.82 -3.83
N ILE A 277 -16.85 -47.05 -3.00
CA ILE A 277 -17.41 -46.41 -1.80
C ILE A 277 -18.40 -45.36 -2.31
N VAL A 278 -19.66 -45.57 -2.02
CA VAL A 278 -20.79 -44.70 -2.36
C VAL A 278 -20.63 -43.38 -1.58
N PRO A 279 -20.86 -42.22 -2.19
CA PRO A 279 -20.54 -40.92 -1.61
C PRO A 279 -21.57 -40.43 -0.59
N ASP A 280 -22.22 -41.26 0.18
CA ASP A 280 -23.21 -40.85 1.19
C ASP A 280 -22.60 -40.26 2.48
N ASP A 281 -21.28 -40.41 2.68
CA ASP A 281 -20.57 -39.89 3.88
C ASP A 281 -19.99 -38.47 3.73
N ILE A 282 -20.23 -37.81 2.62
CA ILE A 282 -19.71 -36.42 2.44
C ILE A 282 -20.67 -35.44 3.16
N THR A 283 -20.19 -34.77 4.19
CA THR A 283 -20.93 -33.70 4.88
C THR A 283 -20.96 -32.43 4.02
N ILE A 284 -22.14 -32.00 3.60
CA ILE A 284 -22.33 -30.75 2.84
C ILE A 284 -22.82 -29.65 3.80
N ASN A 285 -22.01 -28.63 4.04
CA ASN A 285 -22.35 -27.48 4.87
C ASN A 285 -22.80 -26.32 3.98
N ARG A 286 -24.04 -25.85 4.18
CA ARG A 286 -24.58 -24.64 3.55
C ARG A 286 -24.84 -23.58 4.60
N ALA A 287 -24.66 -22.31 4.25
CA ALA A 287 -25.19 -21.20 5.04
C ALA A 287 -26.72 -21.29 5.03
N GLN A 288 -27.32 -21.62 6.17
CA GLN A 288 -28.77 -21.57 6.30
C GLN A 288 -29.24 -20.13 6.25
N PRO A 289 -30.27 -19.78 5.45
CA PRO A 289 -30.97 -18.53 5.64
C PRO A 289 -31.68 -18.62 7.01
N ILE A 290 -31.59 -17.55 7.80
CA ILE A 290 -32.33 -17.42 9.06
C ILE A 290 -33.80 -17.54 8.69
N MET A 291 -34.44 -18.64 9.13
CA MET A 291 -35.89 -18.74 9.09
C MET A 291 -36.42 -17.93 10.29
N GLU A 292 -36.86 -16.71 10.05
CA GLU A 292 -37.80 -16.06 10.95
C GLU A 292 -39.09 -16.85 10.92
N GLU A 293 -39.47 -17.45 12.07
CA GLU A 293 -40.85 -17.82 12.34
C GLU A 293 -41.67 -16.54 12.30
N GLU A 294 -42.61 -16.48 11.36
CA GLU A 294 -43.63 -15.43 11.31
C GLU A 294 -44.41 -15.48 12.63
N ALA A 295 -44.15 -14.52 13.54
CA ALA A 295 -45.01 -14.25 14.65
C ALA A 295 -46.33 -13.67 14.12
N PRO A 296 -47.49 -14.12 14.64
CA PRO A 296 -48.80 -13.69 14.16
C PRO A 296 -49.03 -12.20 14.40
N ILE A 297 -49.45 -11.53 13.35
CA ILE A 297 -49.81 -10.10 13.30
C ILE A 297 -50.91 -9.83 14.31
N PRO A 298 -50.78 -8.89 15.26
CA PRO A 298 -51.91 -8.45 16.09
C PRO A 298 -52.87 -7.61 15.27
N GLU A 299 -54.14 -7.98 15.25
CA GLU A 299 -55.21 -7.19 14.66
C GLU A 299 -55.35 -5.80 15.29
N PRO A 300 -55.75 -4.74 14.55
CA PRO A 300 -55.87 -3.39 15.07
C PRO A 300 -57.11 -3.23 15.95
N VAL A 301 -56.92 -2.83 17.17
CA VAL A 301 -57.98 -2.45 18.12
C VAL A 301 -58.51 -1.05 17.74
N PRO A 302 -59.84 -0.82 17.62
CA PRO A 302 -60.41 0.44 17.17
C PRO A 302 -60.34 1.54 18.27
N GLU A 303 -59.81 2.69 17.90
CA GLU A 303 -59.82 3.90 18.71
C GLU A 303 -61.25 4.40 18.95
N LYS A 304 -61.61 4.49 20.24
CA LYS A 304 -62.85 5.18 20.66
C LYS A 304 -62.65 6.69 20.66
N ARG A 305 -63.42 7.33 19.77
CA ARG A 305 -63.70 8.79 19.80
C ARG A 305 -64.28 9.17 21.15
N LYS A 306 -63.73 10.21 21.78
CA LYS A 306 -64.40 11.01 22.78
C LYS A 306 -64.47 12.48 22.37
N THR A 307 -65.62 12.95 22.38
CA THR A 307 -66.34 14.18 22.06
C THR A 307 -65.72 15.48 22.61
N LYS A 308 -65.96 16.51 21.82
CA LYS A 308 -65.81 17.95 22.09
C LYS A 308 -66.63 18.44 23.25
N GLU A 309 -66.01 19.38 23.98
CA GLU A 309 -66.60 20.58 24.64
C GLU A 309 -65.49 21.16 25.52
N SER A 310 -65.08 22.40 25.53
CA SER A 310 -65.75 23.67 25.42
C SER A 310 -64.72 24.77 25.13
N LYS A 311 -65.16 25.71 24.33
CA LYS A 311 -64.44 26.93 23.93
C LYS A 311 -64.54 28.01 25.01
N LYS A 312 -63.54 28.92 24.93
CA LYS A 312 -63.47 30.31 25.36
C LYS A 312 -62.92 30.53 26.78
N GLN A 313 -61.72 31.00 26.67
CA GLN A 313 -61.05 32.05 27.47
C GLN A 313 -59.59 31.67 27.71
N VAL A 314 -58.72 31.95 26.76
CA VAL A 314 -57.28 32.29 26.95
C VAL A 314 -56.72 32.65 25.54
N GLU A 315 -57.14 33.74 24.96
CA GLU A 315 -56.66 34.20 23.63
C GLU A 315 -55.63 35.33 23.69
N THR A 316 -55.02 35.61 24.84
CA THR A 316 -54.03 36.71 24.93
C THR A 316 -52.69 36.34 25.61
N ALA A 317 -52.51 35.10 26.12
CA ALA A 317 -51.26 34.65 26.69
C ALA A 317 -50.51 33.62 25.80
N THR A 318 -51.19 33.10 24.77
CA THR A 318 -50.62 32.03 23.91
C THR A 318 -49.75 32.52 22.77
N ALA A 319 -49.89 33.79 22.30
CA ALA A 319 -49.11 34.30 21.18
C ALA A 319 -47.60 34.52 21.50
N ASN A 320 -47.25 34.81 22.74
CA ASN A 320 -45.87 34.97 23.20
C ASN A 320 -45.19 33.64 23.51
N VAL A 321 -45.95 32.69 24.03
CA VAL A 321 -45.44 31.31 24.32
C VAL A 321 -45.28 30.49 23.05
N GLU A 322 -46.14 30.67 22.03
CA GLU A 322 -45.96 30.02 20.75
C GLU A 322 -44.77 30.58 19.96
N GLN A 323 -44.43 31.88 20.09
CA GLN A 323 -43.18 32.42 19.55
C GLN A 323 -41.95 32.00 20.29
N GLU A 324 -41.99 31.81 21.61
CA GLU A 324 -40.88 31.27 22.40
C GLU A 324 -40.71 29.74 22.18
N ILE A 325 -41.84 29.01 22.05
CA ILE A 325 -41.82 27.58 21.71
C ILE A 325 -41.28 27.37 20.28
N LYS A 326 -41.70 28.18 19.27
CA LYS A 326 -41.14 28.14 17.91
C LYS A 326 -39.66 28.54 17.91
N LYS A 327 -39.22 29.54 18.69
CA LYS A 327 -37.80 29.86 18.83
C LYS A 327 -36.99 28.83 19.62
N SER A 328 -37.63 28.10 20.56
CA SER A 328 -36.96 26.98 21.27
C SER A 328 -36.99 25.70 20.44
N GLU A 329 -37.99 25.49 19.55
CA GLU A 329 -38.01 24.40 18.58
C GLU A 329 -37.03 24.62 17.42
N GLU A 330 -36.81 25.90 16.99
CA GLU A 330 -35.75 26.26 16.04
C GLU A 330 -34.34 26.14 16.60
N LYS A 331 -34.16 26.12 17.91
CA LYS A 331 -32.85 25.91 18.58
C LYS A 331 -32.57 24.47 19.04
N ARG A 332 -33.51 23.54 18.88
CA ARG A 332 -33.20 22.11 19.05
C ARG A 332 -32.58 21.64 17.74
N ALA A 333 -31.23 21.48 17.74
CA ALA A 333 -30.53 20.78 16.69
C ALA A 333 -31.29 19.49 16.39
N LYS A 334 -31.81 19.35 15.16
CA LYS A 334 -32.54 18.14 14.77
C LYS A 334 -31.69 16.94 15.06
N GLU A 335 -32.23 15.98 15.81
CA GLU A 335 -31.58 14.71 16.06
C GLU A 335 -31.29 14.00 14.72
N TYR A 336 -30.12 13.35 14.62
CA TYR A 336 -29.79 12.61 13.42
C TYR A 336 -30.80 11.48 13.18
N VAL A 337 -31.40 11.48 12.00
CA VAL A 337 -32.36 10.46 11.59
C VAL A 337 -31.62 9.40 10.79
N PHE A 338 -31.49 8.18 11.34
CA PHE A 338 -30.88 7.08 10.64
C PHE A 338 -31.65 6.70 9.36
N PRO A 339 -30.96 6.40 8.25
CA PRO A 339 -31.62 6.00 7.03
C PRO A 339 -32.36 4.65 7.23
N PRO A 340 -33.60 4.51 6.74
CA PRO A 340 -34.33 3.26 6.88
C PRO A 340 -33.76 2.17 5.97
N LEU A 341 -33.71 0.94 6.45
CA LEU A 341 -33.19 -0.23 5.70
C LEU A 341 -33.98 -0.52 4.42
N SER A 342 -35.22 -0.01 4.31
CA SER A 342 -36.07 -0.13 3.10
C SER A 342 -35.48 0.57 1.86
N LEU A 343 -34.51 1.47 2.02
CA LEU A 343 -33.77 2.09 0.90
C LEU A 343 -32.79 1.10 0.23
N LEU A 344 -32.45 0.02 0.90
CA LEU A 344 -31.58 -1.05 0.41
C LEU A 344 -32.41 -2.28 0.01
N LYS A 345 -31.93 -3.02 -0.98
CA LYS A 345 -32.59 -4.21 -1.51
C LYS A 345 -32.13 -5.47 -0.80
N HIS A 346 -33.05 -6.40 -0.59
CA HIS A 346 -32.72 -7.77 -0.20
C HIS A 346 -32.10 -8.59 -1.35
N GLY A 347 -31.27 -9.55 -0.96
CA GLY A 347 -30.76 -10.57 -1.88
C GLY A 347 -31.88 -11.48 -2.40
N LYS A 348 -31.76 -11.87 -3.65
CA LYS A 348 -32.62 -12.94 -4.20
C LYS A 348 -32.19 -14.25 -3.56
N LYS A 349 -33.12 -15.06 -3.07
CA LYS A 349 -32.87 -16.43 -2.65
C LYS A 349 -32.49 -17.22 -3.91
N SER A 350 -31.19 -17.32 -4.22
CA SER A 350 -30.68 -18.23 -5.26
C SER A 350 -30.46 -19.59 -4.62
N GLY A 351 -30.85 -20.65 -5.29
CA GLY A 351 -30.74 -22.02 -4.76
C GLY A 351 -29.30 -22.52 -4.63
N GLY A 352 -28.30 -21.76 -5.11
CA GLY A 352 -26.90 -22.22 -5.19
C GLY A 352 -26.75 -23.51 -6.04
N ASP A 353 -25.55 -24.04 -6.12
CA ASP A 353 -25.30 -25.30 -6.81
C ASP A 353 -26.06 -26.47 -6.13
N SER A 354 -26.67 -27.33 -6.92
CA SER A 354 -27.41 -28.50 -6.37
C SER A 354 -26.45 -29.47 -5.66
N ASP A 355 -26.92 -30.16 -4.61
CA ASP A 355 -26.12 -31.16 -3.89
C ASP A 355 -25.56 -32.26 -4.80
N ALA A 356 -26.33 -32.64 -5.80
CA ALA A 356 -25.89 -33.59 -6.83
C ALA A 356 -24.66 -33.05 -7.59
N HIS A 357 -24.66 -31.77 -7.97
CA HIS A 357 -23.53 -31.14 -8.65
C HIS A 357 -22.29 -31.04 -7.75
N LEU A 358 -22.48 -30.70 -6.49
CA LEU A 358 -21.40 -30.62 -5.50
C LEU A 358 -20.74 -31.99 -5.30
N ARG A 359 -21.54 -33.05 -5.16
CA ARG A 359 -21.05 -34.45 -5.06
C ARG A 359 -20.34 -34.90 -6.34
N GLN A 360 -20.89 -34.58 -7.50
CA GLN A 360 -20.25 -34.89 -8.78
C GLN A 360 -18.88 -34.20 -8.92
N THR A 361 -18.78 -32.94 -8.53
CA THR A 361 -17.52 -32.20 -8.56
C THR A 361 -16.51 -32.79 -7.58
N ALA A 362 -16.94 -33.20 -6.37
CA ALA A 362 -16.10 -33.87 -5.38
C ALA A 362 -15.51 -35.19 -5.94
N MET A 363 -16.36 -36.03 -6.55
CA MET A 363 -15.91 -37.26 -7.21
C MET A 363 -14.92 -37.00 -8.34
N LYS A 364 -15.20 -36.00 -9.17
CA LYS A 364 -14.33 -35.62 -10.29
C LYS A 364 -12.97 -35.09 -9.80
N LEU A 365 -12.93 -34.34 -8.70
CA LEU A 365 -11.68 -33.92 -8.04
C LEU A 365 -10.88 -35.12 -7.55
N GLN A 366 -11.51 -36.01 -6.83
CA GLN A 366 -10.86 -37.24 -6.31
C GLN A 366 -10.31 -38.10 -7.44
N GLN A 367 -11.10 -38.37 -8.49
CA GLN A 367 -10.68 -39.11 -9.66
C GLN A 367 -9.54 -38.43 -10.43
N THR A 368 -9.59 -37.10 -10.59
CA THR A 368 -8.52 -36.35 -11.24
C THR A 368 -7.20 -36.53 -10.51
N LEU A 369 -7.18 -36.35 -9.18
CA LEU A 369 -5.97 -36.52 -8.37
C LEU A 369 -5.47 -37.97 -8.38
N GLN A 370 -6.38 -38.94 -8.33
CA GLN A 370 -6.05 -40.38 -8.41
C GLN A 370 -5.38 -40.75 -9.75
N ASN A 371 -5.83 -40.19 -10.89
CA ASN A 371 -5.20 -40.36 -12.20
C ASN A 371 -3.74 -39.89 -12.23
N PHE A 372 -3.37 -38.94 -11.37
CA PHE A 372 -1.99 -38.48 -11.18
C PHE A 372 -1.24 -39.17 -10.02
N ASN A 373 -1.73 -40.34 -9.58
CA ASN A 373 -1.20 -41.12 -8.44
C ASN A 373 -1.13 -40.25 -7.16
N VAL A 374 -2.20 -39.51 -6.87
CA VAL A 374 -2.40 -38.76 -5.65
C VAL A 374 -3.69 -39.19 -5.01
N ASN A 375 -3.60 -40.12 -4.06
CA ASN A 375 -4.77 -40.63 -3.37
C ASN A 375 -5.21 -39.63 -2.29
N VAL A 376 -6.46 -39.20 -2.39
CA VAL A 376 -7.10 -38.28 -1.46
C VAL A 376 -8.55 -38.67 -1.23
N THR A 377 -9.08 -38.34 -0.06
CA THR A 377 -10.52 -38.52 0.23
C THR A 377 -11.12 -37.13 0.49
N VAL A 378 -12.24 -36.82 -0.16
CA VAL A 378 -13.02 -35.60 0.12
C VAL A 378 -13.84 -35.83 1.38
N THR A 379 -13.53 -35.08 2.45
CA THR A 379 -14.15 -35.25 3.76
C THR A 379 -15.27 -34.25 4.01
N ASN A 380 -15.16 -33.04 3.46
CA ASN A 380 -16.14 -31.98 3.71
C ASN A 380 -16.27 -31.08 2.47
N VAL A 381 -17.48 -30.55 2.26
CA VAL A 381 -17.77 -29.56 1.20
C VAL A 381 -18.47 -28.37 1.84
N SER A 382 -17.86 -27.19 1.73
CA SER A 382 -18.43 -25.93 2.22
C SER A 382 -18.82 -25.06 1.02
N CYS A 383 -20.13 -24.83 0.86
CA CYS A 383 -20.66 -24.04 -0.25
C CYS A 383 -20.85 -22.59 0.21
N GLY A 384 -20.01 -21.68 -0.29
CA GLY A 384 -20.12 -20.25 -0.10
C GLY A 384 -20.86 -19.52 -1.23
N PRO A 385 -20.95 -18.18 -1.15
CA PRO A 385 -21.70 -17.39 -2.14
C PRO A 385 -21.14 -17.42 -3.56
N SER A 386 -19.80 -17.49 -3.71
CA SER A 386 -19.12 -17.43 -5.01
C SER A 386 -18.24 -18.62 -5.28
N VAL A 387 -17.79 -19.31 -4.24
CA VAL A 387 -16.90 -20.47 -4.35
C VAL A 387 -17.34 -21.57 -3.39
N THR A 388 -17.09 -22.79 -3.80
CA THR A 388 -17.24 -23.99 -2.96
C THR A 388 -15.86 -24.52 -2.61
N ARG A 389 -15.59 -24.74 -1.31
CA ARG A 389 -14.38 -25.37 -0.80
C ARG A 389 -14.60 -26.87 -0.61
N TYR A 390 -13.76 -27.65 -1.26
CA TYR A 390 -13.65 -29.11 -1.07
C TYR A 390 -12.46 -29.37 -0.15
N GLU A 391 -12.70 -29.98 1.01
CA GLU A 391 -11.65 -30.36 1.96
C GLU A 391 -11.20 -31.80 1.65
N LEU A 392 -9.93 -31.93 1.29
CA LEU A 392 -9.33 -33.20 0.91
C LEU A 392 -8.32 -33.63 1.97
N GLN A 393 -8.47 -34.86 2.41
CA GLN A 393 -7.50 -35.53 3.28
C GLN A 393 -6.58 -36.40 2.42
N PRO A 394 -5.29 -36.07 2.30
CA PRO A 394 -4.32 -36.92 1.58
C PRO A 394 -4.02 -38.17 2.38
N GLU A 395 -3.82 -39.30 1.67
CA GLU A 395 -3.28 -40.53 2.28
C GLU A 395 -1.85 -40.38 2.74
N GLN A 396 -1.41 -41.27 3.62
CA GLN A 396 -0.03 -41.25 4.15
C GLN A 396 0.98 -41.37 3.01
N GLY A 397 2.03 -40.54 3.05
CA GLY A 397 3.06 -40.49 2.02
C GLY A 397 2.79 -39.52 0.86
N VAL A 398 1.59 -38.95 0.73
CA VAL A 398 1.28 -37.96 -0.29
C VAL A 398 1.87 -36.62 0.10
N LYS A 399 2.78 -36.07 -0.73
CA LYS A 399 3.35 -34.73 -0.55
C LYS A 399 2.36 -33.66 -0.93
N VAL A 400 2.09 -32.71 -0.03
CA VAL A 400 1.20 -31.55 -0.27
C VAL A 400 1.62 -30.75 -1.53
N SER A 401 2.92 -30.60 -1.78
CA SER A 401 3.45 -29.93 -2.97
C SER A 401 3.02 -30.58 -4.29
N LYS A 402 2.76 -31.90 -4.31
CA LYS A 402 2.27 -32.61 -5.47
C LYS A 402 0.84 -32.18 -5.81
N ILE A 403 -0.02 -32.02 -4.79
CA ILE A 403 -1.39 -31.52 -4.96
C ILE A 403 -1.39 -30.08 -5.48
N VAL A 404 -0.57 -29.23 -4.87
CA VAL A 404 -0.44 -27.81 -5.30
C VAL A 404 0.08 -27.70 -6.74
N GLY A 405 1.01 -28.56 -7.13
CA GLY A 405 1.57 -28.60 -8.49
C GLY A 405 0.57 -29.04 -9.57
N LEU A 406 -0.51 -29.73 -9.20
CA LEU A 406 -1.56 -30.19 -10.13
C LEU A 406 -2.71 -29.16 -10.28
N ALA A 407 -2.53 -27.91 -9.83
CA ALA A 407 -3.59 -26.90 -9.87
C ALA A 407 -4.14 -26.67 -11.29
N ASP A 408 -3.26 -26.58 -12.30
CA ASP A 408 -3.68 -26.35 -13.68
C ASP A 408 -4.38 -27.59 -14.29
N ASP A 409 -3.94 -28.79 -13.94
CA ASP A 409 -4.57 -30.04 -14.37
C ASP A 409 -5.98 -30.22 -13.77
N ILE A 410 -6.14 -29.87 -12.48
CA ILE A 410 -7.43 -29.87 -11.79
C ILE A 410 -8.36 -28.84 -12.43
N LYS A 411 -7.86 -27.61 -12.68
CA LYS A 411 -8.60 -26.54 -13.34
C LYS A 411 -9.10 -26.96 -14.72
N LEU A 412 -8.24 -27.59 -15.54
CA LEU A 412 -8.59 -28.10 -16.86
C LEU A 412 -9.68 -29.15 -16.76
N ASN A 413 -9.51 -30.13 -15.89
CA ASN A 413 -10.48 -31.25 -15.73
C ASN A 413 -11.86 -30.76 -15.25
N LEU A 414 -11.90 -29.78 -14.35
CA LEU A 414 -13.13 -29.18 -13.83
C LEU A 414 -13.77 -28.18 -14.80
N ALA A 415 -13.05 -27.78 -15.86
CA ALA A 415 -13.40 -26.64 -16.73
C ALA A 415 -13.69 -25.36 -15.93
N ALA A 416 -12.94 -25.14 -14.83
CA ALA A 416 -13.09 -23.99 -13.96
C ALA A 416 -12.27 -22.80 -14.48
N ALA A 417 -12.77 -21.59 -14.30
CA ALA A 417 -12.06 -20.36 -14.71
C ALA A 417 -10.73 -20.18 -13.96
N ASP A 418 -10.74 -20.38 -12.65
CA ASP A 418 -9.56 -20.51 -11.81
C ASP A 418 -9.88 -21.31 -10.55
N ILE A 419 -8.86 -21.86 -9.88
CA ILE A 419 -8.99 -22.52 -8.59
C ILE A 419 -7.94 -21.99 -7.62
N ARG A 420 -8.26 -21.98 -6.32
CA ARG A 420 -7.30 -21.67 -5.27
C ARG A 420 -7.11 -22.88 -4.38
N ILE A 421 -5.85 -23.26 -4.13
CA ILE A 421 -5.50 -24.38 -3.24
C ILE A 421 -4.94 -23.79 -1.95
N GLU A 422 -5.58 -24.09 -0.83
CA GLU A 422 -5.12 -23.77 0.50
C GLU A 422 -4.54 -25.00 1.18
N ALA A 423 -3.24 -25.06 1.32
CA ALA A 423 -2.54 -26.27 1.75
C ALA A 423 -1.44 -25.96 2.79
N PRO A 424 -1.60 -26.36 4.06
CA PRO A 424 -2.80 -26.95 4.68
C PRO A 424 -3.86 -25.87 5.04
N ILE A 425 -5.10 -26.33 5.29
CA ILE A 425 -6.13 -25.49 5.91
C ILE A 425 -5.72 -25.19 7.36
N PRO A 426 -5.79 -23.93 7.83
CA PRO A 426 -5.46 -23.60 9.20
C PRO A 426 -6.25 -24.42 10.22
N GLY A 427 -5.54 -25.08 11.16
CA GLY A 427 -6.16 -25.91 12.19
C GLY A 427 -6.71 -27.27 11.76
N LYS A 428 -6.53 -27.67 10.47
CA LYS A 428 -6.98 -28.99 9.94
C LYS A 428 -5.85 -29.72 9.22
N ALA A 429 -5.79 -31.03 9.35
CA ALA A 429 -4.88 -31.90 8.57
C ALA A 429 -5.47 -32.20 7.16
N ALA A 430 -5.90 -31.16 6.45
CA ALA A 430 -6.56 -31.27 5.17
C ALA A 430 -6.08 -30.17 4.20
N VAL A 431 -6.27 -30.43 2.91
CA VAL A 431 -6.03 -29.46 1.83
C VAL A 431 -7.37 -28.98 1.31
N GLY A 432 -7.57 -27.66 1.23
CA GLY A 432 -8.77 -27.04 0.66
C GLY A 432 -8.57 -26.71 -0.81
N ILE A 433 -9.46 -27.16 -1.66
CA ILE A 433 -9.55 -26.74 -3.06
C ILE A 433 -10.82 -25.91 -3.22
N GLU A 434 -10.65 -24.65 -3.57
CA GLU A 434 -11.73 -23.68 -3.76
C GLU A 434 -12.04 -23.61 -5.26
N VAL A 435 -13.26 -24.02 -5.62
CA VAL A 435 -13.75 -24.08 -6.99
C VAL A 435 -14.87 -23.05 -7.16
N PRO A 436 -14.88 -22.23 -8.22
CA PRO A 436 -15.95 -21.28 -8.49
C PRO A 436 -17.31 -21.99 -8.63
N ASN A 437 -18.36 -21.41 -8.04
CA ASN A 437 -19.73 -21.87 -8.24
C ASN A 437 -20.19 -21.58 -9.67
N LYS A 438 -21.10 -22.39 -10.19
CA LYS A 438 -21.74 -22.10 -11.48
C LYS A 438 -22.62 -20.85 -11.41
N GLU A 439 -23.35 -20.72 -10.31
CA GLU A 439 -24.21 -19.59 -10.01
C GLU A 439 -23.66 -18.82 -8.82
N ASN A 440 -23.22 -17.58 -9.05
CA ASN A 440 -22.75 -16.70 -8.00
C ASN A 440 -23.94 -15.98 -7.34
N THR A 441 -24.03 -16.06 -6.03
CA THR A 441 -25.04 -15.35 -5.23
C THR A 441 -24.45 -14.03 -4.74
N ALA A 442 -25.08 -12.90 -5.10
CA ALA A 442 -24.66 -11.60 -4.60
C ALA A 442 -25.00 -11.47 -3.10
N VAL A 443 -24.04 -11.08 -2.31
CA VAL A 443 -24.22 -10.80 -0.87
C VAL A 443 -24.68 -9.35 -0.72
N MET A 444 -25.99 -9.13 -0.52
CA MET A 444 -26.53 -7.78 -0.45
C MET A 444 -26.20 -7.14 0.91
N LEU A 445 -25.87 -5.84 0.90
CA LEU A 445 -25.52 -5.09 2.10
C LEU A 445 -26.64 -5.13 3.14
N ARG A 446 -27.91 -4.98 2.74
CA ARG A 446 -29.07 -5.04 3.63
C ARG A 446 -29.12 -6.31 4.45
N ASP A 447 -28.93 -7.46 3.79
CA ASP A 447 -28.98 -8.79 4.45
C ASP A 447 -27.87 -8.97 5.50
N LEU A 448 -26.82 -8.17 5.47
CA LEU A 448 -25.75 -8.15 6.48
C LEU A 448 -26.02 -7.13 7.57
N LEU A 449 -26.56 -5.95 7.22
CA LEU A 449 -26.89 -4.93 8.22
C LEU A 449 -28.02 -5.38 9.17
N GLU A 450 -28.91 -6.27 8.73
CA GLU A 450 -30.01 -6.83 9.53
C GLU A 450 -29.54 -7.94 10.48
N THR A 451 -28.31 -8.46 10.35
CA THR A 451 -27.82 -9.54 11.21
C THR A 451 -27.46 -9.09 12.61
N ASP A 452 -27.63 -9.98 13.59
CA ASP A 452 -27.27 -9.76 14.99
C ASP A 452 -25.79 -9.44 15.16
N GLU A 453 -24.90 -10.06 14.36
CA GLU A 453 -23.47 -9.80 14.40
C GLU A 453 -23.13 -8.35 14.08
N PHE A 454 -23.89 -7.71 13.18
CA PHE A 454 -23.68 -6.30 12.85
C PHE A 454 -24.42 -5.37 13.83
N GLN A 455 -25.69 -5.65 14.12
CA GLN A 455 -26.54 -4.79 14.97
C GLN A 455 -25.97 -4.69 16.40
N ASN A 456 -25.60 -5.81 17.01
CA ASN A 456 -25.09 -5.87 18.38
C ASN A 456 -23.58 -5.55 18.49
N HIS A 457 -22.91 -5.18 17.38
CA HIS A 457 -21.49 -4.85 17.42
C HIS A 457 -21.27 -3.49 18.11
N GLU A 458 -20.39 -3.44 19.12
CA GLU A 458 -20.15 -2.24 19.96
C GLU A 458 -19.55 -1.05 19.20
N SER A 459 -18.72 -1.31 18.19
CA SER A 459 -17.99 -0.26 17.46
C SER A 459 -18.91 0.49 16.49
N LYS A 460 -18.89 1.83 16.56
CA LYS A 460 -19.62 2.72 15.65
C LYS A 460 -19.01 2.77 14.23
N ILE A 461 -17.75 2.36 14.11
CA ILE A 461 -17.02 2.30 12.82
C ILE A 461 -16.79 0.86 12.35
N ALA A 462 -17.62 -0.09 12.81
CA ALA A 462 -17.67 -1.43 12.23
C ALA A 462 -18.42 -1.40 10.90
N PHE A 463 -17.98 -2.23 9.94
CA PHE A 463 -18.64 -2.36 8.66
C PHE A 463 -18.90 -3.82 8.27
N ALA A 464 -19.98 -4.04 7.55
CA ALA A 464 -20.37 -5.35 7.03
C ALA A 464 -19.50 -5.70 5.81
N ALA A 465 -18.40 -6.43 6.03
CA ALA A 465 -17.43 -6.75 5.00
C ALA A 465 -17.98 -7.75 3.98
N GLY A 466 -18.75 -8.74 4.40
CA GLY A 466 -19.30 -9.77 3.50
C GLY A 466 -19.62 -11.09 4.18
N ARG A 467 -19.54 -12.18 3.42
CA ARG A 467 -19.65 -13.56 3.94
C ARG A 467 -18.40 -14.35 3.58
N ASP A 468 -17.97 -15.22 4.52
CA ASP A 468 -16.87 -16.13 4.28
C ASP A 468 -17.29 -17.34 3.41
N ILE A 469 -16.35 -18.25 3.15
CA ILE A 469 -16.60 -19.46 2.33
C ILE A 469 -17.62 -20.40 2.99
N ALA A 470 -17.79 -20.34 4.31
CA ALA A 470 -18.81 -21.11 5.02
C ALA A 470 -20.17 -20.39 5.07
N GLY A 471 -20.25 -19.17 4.48
CA GLY A 471 -21.44 -18.33 4.47
C GLY A 471 -21.65 -17.52 5.76
N LYS A 472 -20.72 -17.60 6.71
CA LYS A 472 -20.78 -16.82 7.95
C LYS A 472 -20.56 -15.34 7.67
N VAL A 473 -21.31 -14.48 8.35
CA VAL A 473 -21.16 -13.02 8.24
C VAL A 473 -19.80 -12.58 8.80
N VAL A 474 -19.14 -11.72 8.06
CA VAL A 474 -17.87 -11.11 8.46
C VAL A 474 -18.09 -9.62 8.67
N VAL A 475 -18.09 -9.22 9.93
CA VAL A 475 -18.10 -7.82 10.35
C VAL A 475 -16.66 -7.40 10.64
N ALA A 476 -16.20 -6.39 9.97
CA ALA A 476 -14.85 -5.84 10.15
C ALA A 476 -14.93 -4.56 10.98
N ASP A 477 -14.04 -4.40 11.95
CA ASP A 477 -14.03 -3.27 12.88
C ASP A 477 -12.77 -2.42 12.66
N ILE A 478 -12.95 -1.20 12.15
CA ILE A 478 -11.85 -0.25 11.93
C ILE A 478 -11.14 0.11 13.24
N MET A 479 -11.83 0.08 14.38
CA MET A 479 -11.19 0.33 15.67
C MET A 479 -10.16 -0.76 16.03
N LYS A 480 -10.43 -2.03 15.65
CA LYS A 480 -9.49 -3.16 15.81
C LYS A 480 -8.45 -3.21 14.70
N MET A 481 -8.80 -2.70 13.52
CA MET A 481 -7.94 -2.53 12.35
C MET A 481 -7.73 -1.03 12.09
N PRO A 482 -6.95 -0.32 12.92
CA PRO A 482 -7.00 1.15 12.98
C PRO A 482 -6.72 1.83 11.64
N HIS A 483 -5.99 1.16 10.76
CA HIS A 483 -5.67 1.62 9.42
C HIS A 483 -5.75 0.44 8.46
N VAL A 484 -6.48 0.60 7.35
CA VAL A 484 -6.76 -0.46 6.39
C VAL A 484 -6.27 -0.05 5.01
N LEU A 485 -5.51 -0.94 4.38
CA LEU A 485 -5.11 -0.82 2.97
C LEU A 485 -6.02 -1.70 2.11
N ILE A 486 -6.68 -1.11 1.11
CA ILE A 486 -7.59 -1.81 0.19
C ILE A 486 -7.01 -1.68 -1.23
N ALA A 487 -6.70 -2.81 -1.88
CA ALA A 487 -6.15 -2.74 -3.22
C ALA A 487 -6.69 -3.83 -4.15
N GLY A 488 -6.77 -3.53 -5.45
CA GLY A 488 -7.22 -4.46 -6.47
C GLY A 488 -7.40 -3.80 -7.83
N ALA A 489 -7.49 -4.59 -8.89
CA ALA A 489 -7.67 -4.10 -10.25
C ALA A 489 -9.04 -3.41 -10.45
N THR A 490 -9.19 -2.65 -11.52
CA THR A 490 -10.45 -2.02 -11.90
C THR A 490 -11.53 -3.09 -12.10
N GLY A 491 -12.73 -2.87 -11.55
CA GLY A 491 -13.84 -3.83 -11.61
C GLY A 491 -13.72 -5.03 -10.66
N SER A 492 -12.70 -5.10 -9.81
CA SER A 492 -12.52 -6.18 -8.82
C SER A 492 -13.50 -6.11 -7.65
N GLY A 493 -14.10 -4.94 -7.36
CA GLY A 493 -15.01 -4.71 -6.25
C GLY A 493 -14.53 -3.71 -5.20
N LYS A 494 -13.36 -3.07 -5.41
CA LYS A 494 -12.76 -2.10 -4.49
C LYS A 494 -13.71 -0.96 -4.12
N SER A 495 -14.26 -0.25 -5.11
CA SER A 495 -15.15 0.90 -4.89
C SER A 495 -16.45 0.49 -4.19
N VAL A 496 -16.99 -0.68 -4.54
CA VAL A 496 -18.16 -1.23 -3.84
C VAL A 496 -17.86 -1.49 -2.36
N CYS A 497 -16.68 -2.02 -2.03
CA CYS A 497 -16.25 -2.23 -0.64
C CYS A 497 -16.12 -0.90 0.12
N ILE A 498 -15.60 0.15 -0.49
CA ILE A 498 -15.54 1.49 0.10
C ILE A 498 -16.96 2.01 0.35
N ASN A 499 -17.86 1.87 -0.61
CA ASN A 499 -19.26 2.24 -0.46
C ASN A 499 -19.93 1.44 0.66
N THR A 500 -19.73 0.13 0.77
CA THR A 500 -20.29 -0.68 1.86
C THR A 500 -19.75 -0.28 3.23
N LEU A 501 -18.47 0.13 3.31
CA LEU A 501 -17.86 0.66 4.53
C LEU A 501 -18.53 1.99 4.94
N ILE A 502 -18.65 2.94 4.02
CA ILE A 502 -19.29 4.24 4.28
C ILE A 502 -20.74 4.03 4.68
N MET A 503 -21.49 3.25 3.91
CA MET A 503 -22.90 2.95 4.19
C MET A 503 -23.07 2.29 5.55
N SER A 504 -22.20 1.36 5.93
CA SER A 504 -22.26 0.73 7.27
C SER A 504 -22.10 1.76 8.40
N ILE A 505 -21.23 2.76 8.21
CA ILE A 505 -21.06 3.86 9.17
C ILE A 505 -22.33 4.73 9.20
N LEU A 506 -22.90 5.11 8.05
CA LEU A 506 -24.10 5.95 7.97
C LEU A 506 -25.35 5.29 8.61
N TYR A 507 -25.42 3.96 8.59
CA TYR A 507 -26.50 3.19 9.24
C TYR A 507 -26.28 2.93 10.72
N LYS A 508 -25.07 3.17 11.28
CA LYS A 508 -24.71 2.80 12.64
C LYS A 508 -24.26 3.95 13.54
N ALA A 509 -23.69 4.99 12.98
CA ALA A 509 -23.04 6.07 13.71
C ALA A 509 -23.81 7.39 13.58
N ASP A 510 -23.91 8.13 14.69
CA ASP A 510 -24.33 9.53 14.69
C ASP A 510 -23.18 10.43 14.20
N PRO A 511 -23.44 11.51 13.44
CA PRO A 511 -22.41 12.50 13.07
C PRO A 511 -21.65 13.14 14.23
N LYS A 512 -22.22 13.08 15.45
CA LYS A 512 -21.54 13.53 16.68
C LYS A 512 -20.48 12.53 17.17
N ASP A 513 -20.66 11.24 16.86
CA ASP A 513 -19.74 10.17 17.25
C ASP A 513 -18.67 9.90 16.20
N VAL A 514 -19.01 10.05 14.91
CA VAL A 514 -18.10 9.74 13.78
C VAL A 514 -18.16 10.83 12.73
N LYS A 515 -17.01 11.30 12.33
CA LYS A 515 -16.82 12.24 11.24
C LYS A 515 -15.97 11.62 10.13
N LEU A 516 -16.19 12.09 8.89
CA LEU A 516 -15.55 11.57 7.69
C LEU A 516 -14.78 12.68 6.97
N ILE A 517 -13.60 12.34 6.47
CA ILE A 517 -12.86 13.11 5.46
C ILE A 517 -12.69 12.18 4.27
N MET A 518 -13.15 12.62 3.10
CA MET A 518 -13.10 11.82 1.88
C MET A 518 -12.21 12.50 0.84
N ILE A 519 -11.35 11.71 0.20
CA ILE A 519 -10.40 12.15 -0.82
C ILE A 519 -10.61 11.33 -2.07
N ASP A 520 -11.06 11.99 -3.15
CA ASP A 520 -11.34 11.37 -4.45
C ASP A 520 -10.73 12.21 -5.58
N PRO A 521 -9.47 11.99 -5.93
CA PRO A 521 -8.77 12.77 -6.96
C PRO A 521 -9.32 12.54 -8.37
N LYS A 522 -10.16 11.52 -8.58
CA LYS A 522 -10.80 11.23 -9.87
C LYS A 522 -12.18 11.83 -10.05
N VAL A 523 -12.80 12.29 -8.96
CA VAL A 523 -14.18 12.86 -8.94
C VAL A 523 -15.23 11.86 -9.48
N VAL A 524 -15.09 10.57 -9.15
CA VAL A 524 -15.93 9.50 -9.70
C VAL A 524 -16.73 8.76 -8.64
N GLU A 525 -16.08 8.38 -7.54
CA GLU A 525 -16.62 7.40 -6.60
C GLU A 525 -17.23 8.02 -5.34
N LEU A 526 -16.59 9.06 -4.76
CA LEU A 526 -16.98 9.59 -3.46
C LEU A 526 -17.72 10.93 -3.52
N SER A 527 -17.73 11.61 -4.66
CA SER A 527 -18.39 12.91 -4.83
C SER A 527 -19.89 12.87 -4.55
N VAL A 528 -20.53 11.70 -4.68
CA VAL A 528 -21.94 11.46 -4.36
C VAL A 528 -22.27 11.75 -2.89
N TYR A 529 -21.31 11.62 -1.97
CA TYR A 529 -21.50 11.82 -0.53
C TYR A 529 -21.45 13.28 -0.09
N ASN A 530 -21.20 14.25 -0.98
CA ASN A 530 -21.23 15.65 -0.61
C ASN A 530 -22.60 16.04 -0.01
N GLY A 531 -22.56 16.75 1.12
CA GLY A 531 -23.76 17.20 1.82
C GLY A 531 -24.25 16.28 2.94
N ILE A 532 -23.65 15.10 3.15
CA ILE A 532 -23.99 14.27 4.32
C ILE A 532 -23.46 14.89 5.62
N PRO A 533 -24.19 14.76 6.76
CA PRO A 533 -23.82 15.43 8.01
C PRO A 533 -22.53 14.87 8.66
N HIS A 534 -22.03 13.73 8.22
CA HIS A 534 -20.78 13.15 8.69
C HIS A 534 -19.54 13.81 8.10
N LEU A 535 -19.62 14.48 6.94
CA LEU A 535 -18.46 15.13 6.34
C LEU A 535 -18.02 16.36 7.12
N MET A 536 -16.72 16.46 7.40
CA MET A 536 -16.10 17.64 8.02
C MET A 536 -15.83 18.74 6.99
N ILE A 537 -15.44 18.36 5.78
CA ILE A 537 -15.16 19.22 4.62
C ILE A 537 -15.77 18.59 3.37
N PRO A 538 -16.00 19.35 2.29
CA PRO A 538 -16.38 18.76 1.00
C PRO A 538 -15.36 17.71 0.56
N VAL A 539 -15.80 16.74 -0.24
CA VAL A 539 -14.89 15.72 -0.78
C VAL A 539 -13.73 16.38 -1.50
N VAL A 540 -12.50 16.05 -1.07
CA VAL A 540 -11.28 16.67 -1.59
C VAL A 540 -10.90 16.01 -2.91
N THR A 541 -10.87 16.79 -3.97
CA THR A 541 -10.63 16.30 -5.34
C THR A 541 -9.22 16.66 -5.87
N ASP A 542 -8.60 17.69 -5.32
CA ASP A 542 -7.25 18.11 -5.71
C ASP A 542 -6.19 17.34 -4.90
N PRO A 543 -5.21 16.67 -5.54
CA PRO A 543 -4.17 15.91 -4.85
C PRO A 543 -3.28 16.76 -3.90
N LYS A 544 -3.05 18.06 -4.22
CA LYS A 544 -2.30 18.96 -3.33
C LYS A 544 -3.11 19.31 -2.09
N LYS A 545 -4.40 19.58 -2.26
CA LYS A 545 -5.33 19.78 -1.14
C LYS A 545 -5.47 18.53 -0.29
N ALA A 546 -5.38 17.33 -0.90
CA ALA A 546 -5.39 16.06 -0.19
C ALA A 546 -4.19 15.90 0.75
N ALA A 547 -2.98 16.30 0.31
CA ALA A 547 -1.81 16.35 1.20
C ALA A 547 -2.04 17.32 2.38
N GLY A 548 -2.66 18.49 2.13
CA GLY A 548 -3.07 19.44 3.16
C GLY A 548 -4.07 18.85 4.17
N ALA A 549 -5.07 18.08 3.71
CA ALA A 549 -6.03 17.39 4.57
C ALA A 549 -5.37 16.32 5.46
N LEU A 550 -4.41 15.56 4.93
CA LEU A 550 -3.63 14.59 5.72
C LEU A 550 -2.73 15.29 6.75
N ASN A 551 -2.10 16.42 6.40
CA ASN A 551 -1.31 17.22 7.32
C ASN A 551 -2.17 17.84 8.43
N TRP A 552 -3.37 18.32 8.10
CA TRP A 552 -4.33 18.77 9.10
C TRP A 552 -4.68 17.64 10.08
N ALA A 553 -4.92 16.43 9.59
CA ALA A 553 -5.22 15.29 10.46
C ALA A 553 -4.06 14.95 11.41
N VAL A 554 -2.80 15.14 10.98
CA VAL A 554 -1.62 15.04 11.86
C VAL A 554 -1.64 16.11 12.95
N ALA A 555 -1.98 17.36 12.60
CA ALA A 555 -2.08 18.46 13.57
C ALA A 555 -3.23 18.20 14.57
N GLU A 556 -4.40 17.77 14.09
CA GLU A 556 -5.54 17.40 14.94
C GLU A 556 -5.19 16.24 15.90
N MET A 557 -4.47 15.25 15.42
CA MET A 557 -3.96 14.15 16.24
C MET A 557 -3.10 14.69 17.40
N MET A 558 -2.18 15.62 17.12
CA MET A 558 -1.32 16.21 18.15
C MET A 558 -2.13 17.04 19.15
N LYS A 559 -3.07 17.86 18.66
CA LYS A 559 -4.01 18.62 19.49
C LYS A 559 -4.80 17.71 20.44
N ARG A 560 -5.27 16.55 19.96
CA ARG A 560 -5.95 15.57 20.81
C ARG A 560 -5.04 14.98 21.88
N TYR A 561 -3.78 14.70 21.57
CA TYR A 561 -2.82 14.23 22.57
C TYR A 561 -2.54 15.28 23.65
N ASP A 562 -2.45 16.56 23.30
CA ASP A 562 -2.32 17.65 24.27
C ASP A 562 -3.54 17.72 25.21
N LEU A 563 -4.77 17.58 24.66
CA LEU A 563 -5.99 17.46 25.46
C LEU A 563 -5.98 16.22 26.36
N PHE A 564 -5.54 15.07 25.84
CA PHE A 564 -5.48 13.85 26.67
C PHE A 564 -4.49 13.98 27.82
N ALA A 565 -3.38 14.69 27.61
CA ALA A 565 -2.42 15.00 28.66
C ALA A 565 -3.04 15.94 29.72
N GLN A 566 -3.75 17.00 29.30
CA GLN A 566 -4.43 17.94 30.21
C GLN A 566 -5.47 17.24 31.08
N TYR A 567 -6.25 16.31 30.48
CA TYR A 567 -7.29 15.56 31.21
C TYR A 567 -6.77 14.28 31.88
N ASN A 568 -5.45 14.00 31.78
CA ASN A 568 -4.81 12.80 32.33
C ASN A 568 -5.52 11.51 31.89
N VAL A 569 -5.76 11.37 30.57
CA VAL A 569 -6.35 10.20 29.92
C VAL A 569 -5.42 9.68 28.84
N ARG A 570 -5.62 8.44 28.36
CA ARG A 570 -4.70 7.80 27.42
C ARG A 570 -5.22 7.75 25.97
N ASP A 571 -6.52 7.86 25.80
CA ASP A 571 -7.18 7.68 24.51
C ASP A 571 -8.50 8.46 24.43
N LEU A 572 -9.10 8.50 23.24
CA LEU A 572 -10.37 9.16 22.96
C LEU A 572 -11.52 8.63 23.83
N LYS A 573 -11.57 7.32 24.08
CA LYS A 573 -12.62 6.72 24.90
C LYS A 573 -12.55 7.23 26.35
N GLY A 574 -11.35 7.26 26.90
CA GLY A 574 -11.09 7.81 28.23
C GLY A 574 -11.43 9.29 28.33
N TYR A 575 -11.07 10.09 27.30
CA TYR A 575 -11.39 11.51 27.23
C TYR A 575 -12.93 11.72 27.21
N ASN A 576 -13.63 11.08 26.29
CA ASN A 576 -15.08 11.22 26.16
C ASN A 576 -15.83 10.76 27.42
N ALA A 577 -15.39 9.66 28.06
CA ALA A 577 -15.96 9.20 29.33
C ALA A 577 -15.74 10.25 30.47
N LYS A 578 -14.57 10.88 30.49
CA LYS A 578 -14.28 11.91 31.50
C LYS A 578 -15.11 13.18 31.29
N VAL A 579 -15.27 13.61 30.04
CA VAL A 579 -16.11 14.76 29.65
C VAL A 579 -17.58 14.55 30.06
N GLU A 580 -18.09 13.30 30.01
CA GLU A 580 -19.42 12.98 30.46
C GLU A 580 -19.62 13.17 31.98
N THR A 581 -18.56 12.92 32.76
CA THR A 581 -18.61 13.01 34.23
C THR A 581 -18.37 14.42 34.77
N VAL A 582 -17.91 15.36 33.94
CA VAL A 582 -17.70 16.76 34.32
C VAL A 582 -19.07 17.45 34.39
N GLU A 583 -19.56 17.76 35.60
CA GLU A 583 -20.70 18.62 35.76
C GLU A 583 -20.38 20.04 35.32
N ALA A 584 -21.32 20.63 34.56
CA ALA A 584 -21.15 22.01 34.10
C ALA A 584 -21.21 22.96 35.29
N ILE A 585 -20.09 23.60 35.64
CA ILE A 585 -20.06 24.63 36.67
C ILE A 585 -20.57 25.97 36.14
N GLU A 586 -20.40 26.20 34.84
CA GLU A 586 -20.97 27.32 34.06
C GLU A 586 -21.22 26.89 32.61
N GLU A 587 -22.24 27.41 31.94
CA GLU A 587 -22.64 27.00 30.56
C GLU A 587 -21.57 27.28 29.48
N GLU A 588 -20.59 28.14 29.72
CA GLU A 588 -19.54 28.54 28.79
C GLU A 588 -18.26 27.71 28.83
N GLY A 589 -18.15 26.67 29.64
CA GLY A 589 -16.87 25.97 29.87
C GLY A 589 -16.90 24.45 29.75
N LYS A 590 -18.01 23.82 29.35
CA LYS A 590 -18.06 22.36 29.28
C LYS A 590 -17.29 21.85 28.05
N PRO A 591 -16.25 21.00 28.25
CA PRO A 591 -15.54 20.41 27.11
C PRO A 591 -16.49 19.52 26.30
N GLU A 592 -16.39 19.62 24.98
CA GLU A 592 -17.17 18.80 24.05
C GLU A 592 -16.55 17.41 23.86
N LYS A 593 -17.41 16.41 23.62
CA LYS A 593 -16.96 15.10 23.19
C LYS A 593 -16.29 15.19 21.81
N LEU A 594 -15.19 14.48 21.65
CA LEU A 594 -14.49 14.39 20.37
C LEU A 594 -15.01 13.19 19.56
N PRO A 595 -15.35 13.39 18.27
CA PRO A 595 -15.74 12.29 17.39
C PRO A 595 -14.55 11.45 16.96
N GLN A 596 -14.79 10.20 16.58
CA GLN A 596 -13.85 9.44 15.76
C GLN A 596 -13.79 10.04 14.36
N ILE A 597 -12.61 10.07 13.74
CA ILE A 597 -12.43 10.57 12.38
C ILE A 597 -11.97 9.43 11.49
N VAL A 598 -12.69 9.16 10.41
CA VAL A 598 -12.29 8.19 9.39
C VAL A 598 -11.93 8.92 8.10
N ILE A 599 -10.67 8.79 7.69
CA ILE A 599 -10.14 9.41 6.47
C ILE A 599 -10.11 8.33 5.39
N ILE A 600 -10.83 8.55 4.29
CA ILE A 600 -10.97 7.61 3.19
C ILE A 600 -10.32 8.19 1.94
N VAL A 601 -9.35 7.48 1.39
CA VAL A 601 -8.67 7.82 0.14
C VAL A 601 -9.03 6.77 -0.91
N ASP A 602 -9.73 7.16 -1.97
CA ASP A 602 -10.15 6.22 -3.03
C ASP A 602 -8.99 5.77 -3.91
N GLU A 603 -8.07 6.68 -4.27
CA GLU A 603 -6.92 6.34 -5.11
C GLU A 603 -5.62 6.96 -4.60
N LEU A 604 -4.90 6.21 -3.80
CA LEU A 604 -3.61 6.63 -3.25
C LEU A 604 -2.57 6.88 -4.34
N ALA A 605 -2.62 6.14 -5.46
CA ALA A 605 -1.63 6.28 -6.54
C ALA A 605 -1.59 7.71 -7.09
N ASP A 606 -2.73 8.37 -7.21
CA ASP A 606 -2.80 9.72 -7.79
C ASP A 606 -2.22 10.76 -6.83
N LEU A 607 -2.32 10.57 -5.51
CA LEU A 607 -1.65 11.40 -4.51
C LEU A 607 -0.13 11.18 -4.53
N MET A 608 0.32 9.92 -4.60
CA MET A 608 1.74 9.56 -4.64
C MET A 608 2.46 10.00 -5.93
N MET A 609 1.71 10.31 -6.98
CA MET A 609 2.28 10.88 -8.20
C MET A 609 2.54 12.39 -8.10
N VAL A 610 1.80 13.10 -7.26
CA VAL A 610 1.87 14.58 -7.16
C VAL A 610 2.73 15.02 -5.97
N ALA A 611 2.53 14.46 -4.79
CA ALA A 611 3.21 14.84 -3.55
C ALA A 611 3.66 13.60 -2.73
N PRO A 612 4.54 12.74 -3.28
CA PRO A 612 4.86 11.45 -2.65
C PRO A 612 5.45 11.59 -1.24
N GLY A 613 6.34 12.56 -1.02
CA GLY A 613 7.03 12.74 0.26
C GLY A 613 6.08 13.16 1.38
N GLU A 614 5.27 14.18 1.14
CA GLU A 614 4.33 14.74 2.14
C GLU A 614 3.21 13.76 2.47
N VAL A 615 2.68 13.09 1.44
CA VAL A 615 1.61 12.08 1.59
C VAL A 615 2.14 10.87 2.36
N GLU A 616 3.29 10.32 1.99
CA GLU A 616 3.89 9.17 2.68
C GLU A 616 4.22 9.49 4.14
N GLU A 617 4.82 10.66 4.42
CA GLU A 617 5.15 11.09 5.79
C GLU A 617 3.90 11.22 6.66
N SER A 618 2.85 11.90 6.16
CA SER A 618 1.59 12.09 6.88
C SER A 618 0.88 10.76 7.15
N ILE A 619 0.80 9.88 6.15
CA ILE A 619 0.23 8.53 6.31
C ILE A 619 1.02 7.73 7.36
N CYS A 620 2.35 7.72 7.29
CA CYS A 620 3.17 7.00 8.25
C CYS A 620 3.00 7.53 9.68
N ARG A 621 2.95 8.85 9.87
CA ARG A 621 2.72 9.48 11.17
C ARG A 621 1.36 9.12 11.76
N LEU A 622 0.31 9.26 10.97
CA LEU A 622 -1.05 8.86 11.36
C LEU A 622 -1.11 7.36 11.69
N ALA A 623 -0.58 6.50 10.81
CA ALA A 623 -0.64 5.06 11.02
C ALA A 623 0.13 4.58 12.26
N GLN A 624 1.14 5.32 12.71
CA GLN A 624 1.89 5.00 13.93
C GLN A 624 1.19 5.46 15.21
N LEU A 625 0.53 6.61 15.20
CA LEU A 625 0.11 7.29 16.41
C LEU A 625 -1.41 7.54 16.51
N ALA A 626 -2.15 7.63 15.40
CA ALA A 626 -3.50 8.16 15.41
C ALA A 626 -4.57 7.26 16.05
N ARG A 627 -4.29 5.98 16.29
CA ARG A 627 -5.24 5.03 16.88
C ARG A 627 -5.82 5.51 18.22
N ALA A 628 -4.98 5.95 19.14
CA ALA A 628 -5.43 6.42 20.45
C ALA A 628 -6.18 7.76 20.35
N ALA A 629 -5.84 8.59 19.37
CA ALA A 629 -6.54 9.84 19.06
C ALA A 629 -7.91 9.62 18.38
N GLY A 630 -8.28 8.39 18.01
CA GLY A 630 -9.52 8.06 17.33
C GLY A 630 -9.55 8.53 15.88
N ILE A 631 -8.40 8.57 15.20
CA ILE A 631 -8.28 8.93 13.79
C ILE A 631 -7.82 7.70 13.01
N HIS A 632 -8.54 7.34 11.97
CA HIS A 632 -8.40 6.10 11.23
C HIS A 632 -8.23 6.34 9.74
N LEU A 633 -7.34 5.57 9.08
CA LEU A 633 -7.08 5.66 7.64
C LEU A 633 -7.67 4.46 6.90
N VAL A 634 -8.38 4.72 5.82
CA VAL A 634 -8.78 3.74 4.82
C VAL A 634 -8.15 4.17 3.51
N LEU A 635 -7.03 3.53 3.14
CA LEU A 635 -6.30 3.85 1.92
C LEU A 635 -6.63 2.84 0.83
N ALA A 636 -7.10 3.31 -0.30
CA ALA A 636 -7.41 2.44 -1.41
C ALA A 636 -6.59 2.78 -2.66
N THR A 637 -6.33 1.77 -3.52
CA THR A 637 -5.66 1.97 -4.81
C THR A 637 -6.02 0.87 -5.81
N GLN A 638 -6.14 1.27 -7.08
CA GLN A 638 -6.26 0.35 -8.21
C GLN A 638 -4.89 0.00 -8.82
N ARG A 639 -3.80 0.65 -8.37
CA ARG A 639 -2.43 0.46 -8.88
C ARG A 639 -1.53 -0.12 -7.78
N PRO A 640 -1.56 -1.44 -7.54
CA PRO A 640 -0.78 -2.07 -6.48
C PRO A 640 0.70 -2.20 -6.85
N SER A 641 1.38 -1.09 -7.09
CA SER A 641 2.81 -1.03 -7.37
C SER A 641 3.62 -0.65 -6.13
N VAL A 642 4.91 -1.01 -6.10
CA VAL A 642 5.82 -0.72 -4.98
C VAL A 642 6.00 0.78 -4.74
N ASN A 643 5.85 1.61 -5.79
CA ASN A 643 5.94 3.07 -5.69
C ASN A 643 4.70 3.70 -5.03
N VAL A 644 3.57 2.99 -4.99
CA VAL A 644 2.32 3.42 -4.36
C VAL A 644 2.17 2.79 -2.99
N ILE A 645 2.31 1.48 -2.91
CA ILE A 645 2.29 0.72 -1.66
C ILE A 645 3.74 0.50 -1.22
N THR A 646 4.33 1.55 -0.65
CA THR A 646 5.74 1.54 -0.26
C THR A 646 6.00 0.62 0.94
N GLY A 647 7.28 0.31 1.17
CA GLY A 647 7.67 -0.48 2.34
C GLY A 647 7.31 0.20 3.67
N LEU A 648 7.33 1.54 3.71
CA LEU A 648 6.97 2.33 4.91
C LEU A 648 5.46 2.26 5.18
N ILE A 649 4.62 2.43 4.16
CA ILE A 649 3.17 2.28 4.27
C ILE A 649 2.82 0.87 4.73
N LYS A 650 3.40 -0.17 4.11
CA LYS A 650 3.15 -1.58 4.49
C LYS A 650 3.54 -1.92 5.93
N ALA A 651 4.64 -1.35 6.41
CA ALA A 651 5.11 -1.57 7.78
C ALA A 651 4.16 -0.99 8.84
N ASN A 652 3.45 0.09 8.51
CA ASN A 652 2.56 0.81 9.41
C ASN A 652 1.07 0.44 9.24
N MET A 653 0.71 -0.21 8.12
CA MET A 653 -0.65 -0.66 7.82
C MET A 653 -0.72 -2.19 7.71
N PRO A 654 -0.82 -2.89 8.84
CA PRO A 654 -0.81 -4.36 8.86
C PRO A 654 -2.13 -4.98 8.42
N SER A 655 -3.26 -4.26 8.50
CA SER A 655 -4.56 -4.76 8.05
C SER A 655 -4.78 -4.44 6.58
N ARG A 656 -5.09 -5.47 5.79
CA ARG A 656 -5.14 -5.35 4.32
C ARG A 656 -6.32 -6.12 3.74
N ILE A 657 -6.86 -5.57 2.68
CA ILE A 657 -7.91 -6.21 1.87
C ILE A 657 -7.40 -6.23 0.42
N ALA A 658 -7.20 -7.43 -0.12
CA ALA A 658 -6.80 -7.59 -1.51
C ALA A 658 -7.97 -8.12 -2.33
N PHE A 659 -8.40 -7.34 -3.30
CA PHE A 659 -9.31 -7.79 -4.37
C PHE A 659 -8.51 -8.45 -5.50
N SER A 660 -9.23 -8.94 -6.52
CA SER A 660 -8.60 -9.56 -7.68
C SER A 660 -7.59 -8.63 -8.35
N VAL A 661 -6.42 -9.18 -8.67
CA VAL A 661 -5.32 -8.51 -9.38
C VAL A 661 -4.84 -9.34 -10.56
N SER A 662 -4.10 -8.73 -11.49
CA SER A 662 -3.65 -9.38 -12.72
C SER A 662 -2.46 -10.32 -12.54
N SER A 663 -1.67 -10.15 -11.48
CA SER A 663 -0.44 -10.91 -11.29
C SER A 663 -0.16 -11.28 -9.83
N GLY A 664 0.59 -12.37 -9.62
CA GLY A 664 1.09 -12.73 -8.29
C GLY A 664 2.09 -11.72 -7.71
N VAL A 665 2.70 -10.85 -8.55
CA VAL A 665 3.55 -9.74 -8.10
C VAL A 665 2.69 -8.70 -7.39
N ASP A 666 1.56 -8.32 -7.98
CA ASP A 666 0.62 -7.37 -7.40
C ASP A 666 0.04 -7.91 -6.08
N SER A 667 -0.31 -9.22 -6.04
CA SER A 667 -0.74 -9.87 -4.82
C SER A 667 0.30 -9.75 -3.70
N ARG A 668 1.58 -10.05 -3.99
CA ARG A 668 2.68 -9.88 -3.02
C ARG A 668 2.91 -8.43 -2.62
N THR A 669 2.65 -7.49 -3.51
CA THR A 669 2.75 -6.06 -3.17
C THR A 669 1.70 -5.68 -2.12
N ILE A 670 0.49 -6.23 -2.18
CA ILE A 670 -0.61 -5.92 -1.26
C ILE A 670 -0.49 -6.72 0.04
N ILE A 671 -0.46 -8.05 -0.02
CA ILE A 671 -0.60 -8.94 1.14
C ILE A 671 0.65 -9.77 1.47
N ASP A 672 1.78 -9.47 0.85
CA ASP A 672 3.08 -10.14 1.00
C ASP A 672 3.08 -11.64 0.59
N MET A 673 2.01 -12.12 -0.05
CA MET A 673 1.85 -13.50 -0.53
C MET A 673 1.04 -13.57 -1.82
N ASN A 674 1.12 -14.70 -2.51
CA ASN A 674 0.27 -14.98 -3.68
C ASN A 674 -1.15 -15.32 -3.21
N GLY A 675 -2.13 -15.14 -4.10
CA GLY A 675 -3.52 -15.56 -3.88
C GLY A 675 -4.55 -14.60 -4.42
N ALA A 676 -4.29 -13.30 -4.44
CA ALA A 676 -5.23 -12.31 -4.97
C ALA A 676 -5.39 -12.39 -6.50
N GLU A 677 -4.38 -12.93 -7.20
CA GLU A 677 -4.46 -13.25 -8.64
C GLU A 677 -5.38 -14.43 -8.98
N LYS A 678 -5.81 -15.19 -7.95
CA LYS A 678 -6.73 -16.32 -8.06
C LYS A 678 -8.17 -15.98 -7.69
N LEU A 679 -8.46 -14.72 -7.40
CA LEU A 679 -9.78 -14.23 -7.06
C LEU A 679 -10.63 -13.98 -8.31
N LEU A 680 -11.93 -14.20 -8.17
CA LEU A 680 -12.89 -14.14 -9.27
C LEU A 680 -13.30 -12.70 -9.68
N GLY A 681 -12.91 -11.69 -8.88
CA GLY A 681 -13.43 -10.33 -9.05
C GLY A 681 -14.84 -10.15 -8.47
N LYS A 682 -15.50 -9.03 -8.81
CA LYS A 682 -16.88 -8.71 -8.36
C LYS A 682 -17.09 -8.83 -6.84
N GLY A 683 -16.13 -8.35 -6.05
CA GLY A 683 -16.21 -8.37 -4.60
C GLY A 683 -15.57 -9.58 -3.91
N ASP A 684 -15.05 -10.55 -4.65
CA ASP A 684 -14.24 -11.63 -4.08
C ASP A 684 -12.90 -11.07 -3.60
N MET A 685 -12.60 -11.22 -2.32
CA MET A 685 -11.45 -10.61 -1.68
C MET A 685 -10.72 -11.53 -0.71
N LEU A 686 -9.47 -11.24 -0.48
CA LEU A 686 -8.67 -11.77 0.62
C LEU A 686 -8.64 -10.74 1.76
N PHE A 687 -9.32 -11.03 2.83
CA PHE A 687 -9.40 -10.23 4.03
C PHE A 687 -8.29 -10.64 5.00
N TYR A 688 -7.38 -9.72 5.28
CA TYR A 688 -6.17 -9.97 6.07
C TYR A 688 -6.00 -8.91 7.18
N PRO A 689 -6.79 -9.01 8.26
CA PRO A 689 -6.65 -8.13 9.41
C PRO A 689 -5.39 -8.44 10.21
N ALA A 690 -4.91 -7.46 10.96
CA ALA A 690 -3.76 -7.62 11.84
C ALA A 690 -3.98 -8.76 12.84
N GLY A 691 -2.99 -9.63 12.97
CA GLY A 691 -3.03 -10.80 13.85
C GLY A 691 -3.49 -12.10 13.18
N TYR A 692 -4.02 -12.08 11.98
CA TYR A 692 -4.30 -13.31 11.23
C TYR A 692 -3.01 -13.90 10.68
N GLN A 693 -2.86 -15.22 10.76
CA GLN A 693 -1.71 -15.92 10.18
C GLN A 693 -1.80 -16.03 8.65
N LYS A 694 -3.03 -16.14 8.13
CA LYS A 694 -3.34 -16.20 6.70
C LYS A 694 -4.58 -15.37 6.41
N PRO A 695 -4.71 -14.81 5.21
CA PRO A 695 -5.91 -14.08 4.80
C PRO A 695 -7.10 -15.04 4.67
N ALA A 696 -8.26 -14.59 5.12
CA ALA A 696 -9.53 -15.27 4.89
C ALA A 696 -10.13 -14.82 3.55
N ARG A 697 -10.68 -15.75 2.77
CA ARG A 697 -11.42 -15.43 1.55
C ARG A 697 -12.85 -15.05 1.93
N VAL A 698 -13.29 -13.89 1.48
CA VAL A 698 -14.59 -13.31 1.79
C VAL A 698 -15.24 -12.81 0.50
N GLN A 699 -16.50 -13.16 0.28
CA GLN A 699 -17.30 -12.49 -0.74
C GLN A 699 -17.83 -11.19 -0.16
N GLY A 700 -17.38 -10.07 -0.70
CA GLY A 700 -17.72 -8.72 -0.25
C GLY A 700 -19.20 -8.40 -0.44
N ALA A 701 -19.70 -7.57 0.45
CA ALA A 701 -21.03 -7.03 0.36
C ALA A 701 -21.22 -6.19 -0.90
N PHE A 702 -22.44 -6.19 -1.45
CA PHE A 702 -22.82 -5.41 -2.63
C PHE A 702 -23.88 -4.37 -2.28
N VAL A 703 -23.65 -3.16 -2.72
CA VAL A 703 -24.62 -2.05 -2.75
C VAL A 703 -24.52 -1.39 -4.12
N SER A 704 -25.65 -1.04 -4.71
CA SER A 704 -25.68 -0.36 -6.00
C SER A 704 -25.59 1.16 -5.85
N ASP A 705 -25.10 1.85 -6.89
CA ASP A 705 -24.99 3.32 -6.90
C ASP A 705 -26.35 4.00 -6.67
N LYS A 706 -27.45 3.39 -7.17
CA LYS A 706 -28.82 3.89 -6.94
C LYS A 706 -29.24 3.84 -5.47
N GLU A 707 -28.82 2.81 -4.76
CA GLU A 707 -29.09 2.66 -3.31
C GLU A 707 -28.24 3.67 -2.52
N VAL A 708 -26.98 3.85 -2.89
CA VAL A 708 -26.10 4.86 -2.30
C VAL A 708 -26.71 6.25 -2.46
N GLN A 709 -27.12 6.61 -3.69
CA GLN A 709 -27.75 7.91 -3.97
C GLN A 709 -29.03 8.09 -3.15
N ALA A 710 -29.89 7.07 -3.06
CA ALA A 710 -31.14 7.16 -2.31
C ALA A 710 -30.90 7.40 -0.79
N VAL A 711 -29.87 6.80 -0.23
CA VAL A 711 -29.51 7.01 1.18
C VAL A 711 -28.90 8.40 1.39
N VAL A 712 -28.04 8.86 0.48
CA VAL A 712 -27.47 10.20 0.54
C VAL A 712 -28.57 11.27 0.41
N ASP A 713 -29.48 11.12 -0.56
CA ASP A 713 -30.61 12.04 -0.75
C ASP A 713 -31.50 12.11 0.50
N PHE A 714 -31.74 10.95 1.14
CA PHE A 714 -32.48 10.89 2.39
C PHE A 714 -31.77 11.67 3.51
N LEU A 715 -30.46 11.48 3.68
CA LEU A 715 -29.67 12.15 4.71
C LEU A 715 -29.58 13.66 4.48
N VAL A 716 -29.32 14.09 3.26
CA VAL A 716 -29.26 15.51 2.90
C VAL A 716 -30.60 16.20 3.12
N LYS A 717 -31.71 15.51 2.81
CA LYS A 717 -33.05 16.07 3.01
C LYS A 717 -33.44 16.20 4.48
N ASN A 718 -33.00 15.28 5.33
CA ASN A 718 -33.39 15.23 6.75
C ASN A 718 -32.37 15.85 7.71
N SER A 719 -31.17 16.24 7.21
CA SER A 719 -30.18 17.00 7.98
C SER A 719 -30.33 18.50 7.75
N GLU A 720 -29.87 19.30 8.68
CA GLU A 720 -29.65 20.73 8.49
C GLU A 720 -28.54 20.94 7.46
N SER A 721 -28.52 22.12 6.80
CA SER A 721 -27.44 22.48 5.88
C SER A 721 -26.10 22.26 6.55
N VAL A 722 -25.28 21.35 5.98
CA VAL A 722 -23.98 20.98 6.55
C VAL A 722 -23.10 22.23 6.60
N GLN A 723 -22.77 22.69 7.79
CA GLN A 723 -21.75 23.69 7.99
C GLN A 723 -20.39 22.99 7.97
N TYR A 724 -19.67 23.13 6.86
CA TYR A 724 -18.30 22.62 6.76
C TYR A 724 -17.35 23.41 7.68
N ASN A 725 -16.35 22.76 8.22
CA ASN A 725 -15.38 23.40 9.09
C ASN A 725 -14.46 24.34 8.28
N GLU A 726 -14.61 25.65 8.47
CA GLU A 726 -13.82 26.67 7.76
C GLU A 726 -12.34 26.62 8.08
N GLU A 727 -11.95 26.31 9.33
CA GLU A 727 -10.53 26.15 9.72
C GLU A 727 -9.85 25.07 8.90
N ILE A 728 -10.51 23.90 8.74
CA ILE A 728 -9.96 22.79 7.94
C ILE A 728 -9.88 23.22 6.47
N THR A 729 -10.91 23.86 5.96
CA THR A 729 -10.96 24.31 4.56
C THR A 729 -9.86 25.34 4.27
N ASN A 730 -9.63 26.27 5.18
CA ASN A 730 -8.56 27.27 5.07
C ASN A 730 -7.17 26.61 5.17
N HIS A 731 -6.97 25.67 6.09
CA HIS A 731 -5.72 24.94 6.22
C HIS A 731 -5.41 24.10 4.97
N VAL A 732 -6.42 23.44 4.40
CA VAL A 732 -6.32 22.65 3.17
C VAL A 732 -6.00 23.54 1.96
N ASN A 733 -6.56 24.76 1.91
CA ASN A 733 -6.30 25.70 0.82
C ASN A 733 -4.91 26.36 0.94
N SER A 734 -4.44 26.71 2.13
CA SER A 734 -3.12 27.31 2.35
C SER A 734 -1.97 26.35 2.05
N ALA A 735 -2.12 25.06 2.35
CA ALA A 735 -1.14 24.03 1.98
C ALA A 735 -0.93 23.90 0.45
N SER A 736 -1.97 24.20 -0.35
CA SER A 736 -1.87 24.19 -1.82
C SER A 736 -1.07 25.36 -2.39
N VAL A 737 -1.02 26.47 -1.69
CA VAL A 737 -0.27 27.69 -2.09
C VAL A 737 1.23 27.53 -1.79
N ALA A 738 1.59 26.84 -0.72
CA ALA A 738 2.99 26.59 -0.35
C ALA A 738 3.75 25.62 -1.29
N ALA A 739 3.03 24.78 -2.04
CA ALA A 739 3.61 23.78 -2.95
C ALA A 739 3.73 24.23 -4.41
N GLY A 740 3.20 25.40 -4.77
CA GLY A 740 3.19 25.93 -6.15
C GLY A 740 3.91 27.27 -6.25
N GLY A 741 5.20 27.27 -6.49
CA GLY A 741 5.95 28.48 -6.81
C GLY A 741 5.31 29.26 -7.96
N THR A 742 5.29 30.60 -7.81
CA THR A 742 4.76 31.69 -8.65
C THR A 742 3.30 32.06 -8.41
N VAL A 743 3.09 32.94 -7.45
CA VAL A 743 1.89 33.77 -7.44
C VAL A 743 2.31 35.24 -7.45
N SER A 744 2.03 35.85 -8.57
CA SER A 744 1.80 37.29 -8.67
C SER A 744 0.41 37.58 -8.12
N GLY A 745 0.26 38.50 -7.19
CA GLY A 745 -1.00 39.19 -6.96
C GLY A 745 -1.59 39.16 -5.55
N ASN A 746 -1.21 40.11 -4.76
CA ASN A 746 -2.06 40.98 -3.89
C ASN A 746 -2.94 40.30 -2.80
N SER A 747 -2.43 40.26 -1.59
CA SER A 747 -3.26 40.57 -0.41
C SER A 747 -2.33 40.89 0.80
N GLY A 748 -2.73 41.91 1.55
CA GLY A 748 -1.98 42.71 2.48
C GLY A 748 -1.30 42.03 3.67
N ALA A 749 -0.32 42.78 4.10
CA ALA A 749 0.31 42.90 5.45
C ALA A 749 -0.02 41.76 6.45
N ASP A 750 0.98 40.98 6.76
CA ASP A 750 1.37 40.37 8.00
C ASP A 750 1.71 38.86 7.95
N ASP A 751 2.49 38.45 6.94
CA ASP A 751 2.98 37.05 6.93
C ASP A 751 4.53 36.99 6.83
N ARG A 752 5.23 37.72 7.73
CA ARG A 752 6.69 37.65 7.86
C ARG A 752 7.09 36.46 8.73
N ASP A 753 8.14 35.76 8.32
CA ASP A 753 8.67 34.66 9.13
C ASP A 753 9.14 35.14 10.50
N ALA A 754 8.91 34.42 11.58
CA ALA A 754 9.31 34.77 12.95
C ALA A 754 10.80 35.05 13.10
N TYR A 755 11.66 34.59 12.20
CA TYR A 755 13.09 34.88 12.16
C TYR A 755 13.46 36.04 11.23
N PHE A 756 12.50 36.76 10.64
CA PHE A 756 12.77 37.84 9.69
C PHE A 756 13.67 38.93 10.29
N VAL A 757 13.32 39.42 11.47
CA VAL A 757 14.06 40.47 12.19
C VAL A 757 15.45 40.00 12.58
N ASP A 758 15.55 38.82 13.18
CA ASP A 758 16.83 38.25 13.63
C ASP A 758 17.75 37.93 12.45
N ALA A 759 17.19 37.40 11.35
CA ALA A 759 17.93 37.13 10.14
C ALA A 759 18.43 38.41 9.44
N GLY A 760 17.61 39.47 9.39
CA GLY A 760 17.99 40.78 8.85
C GLY A 760 19.15 41.40 9.63
N LYS A 761 19.04 41.48 10.95
CA LYS A 761 20.12 41.97 11.82
C LYS A 761 21.40 41.18 11.66
N PHE A 762 21.30 39.87 11.62
CA PHE A 762 22.45 38.98 11.45
C PHE A 762 23.15 39.12 10.09
N ILE A 763 22.38 39.29 8.99
CA ILE A 763 22.92 39.48 7.64
C ILE A 763 23.63 40.82 7.53
N ILE A 764 23.05 41.88 8.11
CA ILE A 764 23.66 43.22 8.11
C ILE A 764 24.94 43.23 8.94
N GLU A 765 24.94 42.62 10.12
CA GLU A 765 26.15 42.53 10.99
C GLU A 765 27.30 41.79 10.30
N LYS A 766 27.00 40.75 9.53
CA LYS A 766 28.04 39.94 8.85
C LYS A 766 28.38 40.42 7.45
N ASP A 767 27.69 41.41 6.93
CA ASP A 767 27.82 41.95 5.57
C ASP A 767 27.85 40.84 4.48
N LYS A 768 27.09 39.80 4.69
CA LYS A 768 26.98 38.65 3.81
C LYS A 768 25.59 38.00 3.90
N ALA A 769 24.88 37.94 2.75
CA ALA A 769 23.58 37.32 2.67
C ALA A 769 23.65 36.00 1.86
N SER A 770 23.63 34.89 2.56
CA SER A 770 23.57 33.57 1.91
C SER A 770 22.61 32.62 2.63
N ILE A 771 21.83 31.85 1.84
CA ILE A 771 20.86 30.85 2.32
C ILE A 771 21.54 29.83 3.25
N GLY A 772 22.73 29.34 2.88
CA GLY A 772 23.49 28.36 3.67
C GLY A 772 23.99 28.88 5.02
N MET A 773 24.12 30.22 5.18
CA MET A 773 24.47 30.84 6.45
C MET A 773 23.26 30.89 7.38
N LEU A 774 22.08 31.29 6.87
CA LEU A 774 20.83 31.27 7.64
C LEU A 774 20.47 29.85 8.10
N GLN A 775 20.62 28.85 7.23
CA GLN A 775 20.41 27.46 7.61
C GLN A 775 21.24 27.01 8.82
N ARG A 776 22.52 27.41 8.84
CA ARG A 776 23.48 27.04 9.89
C ARG A 776 23.21 27.75 11.21
N VAL A 777 22.91 29.01 11.15
CA VAL A 777 22.76 29.86 12.36
C VAL A 777 21.41 29.62 13.02
N PHE A 778 20.34 29.65 12.25
CA PHE A 778 18.97 29.46 12.76
C PHE A 778 18.52 28.01 12.82
N LYS A 779 19.36 27.04 12.35
CA LYS A 779 19.06 25.60 12.28
C LYS A 779 17.75 25.27 11.52
N ILE A 780 17.48 25.99 10.45
CA ILE A 780 16.28 25.89 9.61
C ILE A 780 16.56 25.18 8.30
N GLY A 781 15.51 24.60 7.68
CA GLY A 781 15.61 23.95 6.38
C GLY A 781 15.87 24.92 5.24
N PHE A 782 16.36 24.42 4.09
CA PHE A 782 16.71 25.22 2.90
C PHE A 782 15.53 26.09 2.44
N ASN A 783 14.33 25.54 2.32
CA ASN A 783 13.15 26.27 1.83
C ASN A 783 12.75 27.43 2.73
N ARG A 784 12.85 27.27 4.06
CA ARG A 784 12.55 28.34 5.01
C ARG A 784 13.62 29.44 4.97
N ALA A 785 14.89 29.05 4.88
CA ALA A 785 16.00 30.00 4.75
C ALA A 785 15.94 30.80 3.43
N ALA A 786 15.52 30.15 2.33
CA ALA A 786 15.29 30.83 1.05
C ALA A 786 14.12 31.81 1.14
N ARG A 787 12.98 31.44 1.75
CA ARG A 787 11.84 32.33 1.96
C ARG A 787 12.20 33.57 2.80
N ILE A 788 12.95 33.42 3.89
CA ILE A 788 13.42 34.53 4.70
C ILE A 788 14.34 35.44 3.86
N MET A 789 15.22 34.88 3.05
CA MET A 789 16.09 35.63 2.16
C MET A 789 15.33 36.45 1.12
N ASP A 790 14.23 35.89 0.58
CA ASP A 790 13.37 36.55 -0.39
C ASP A 790 12.54 37.66 0.29
N GLN A 791 12.03 37.44 1.49
CA GLN A 791 11.37 38.49 2.29
C GLN A 791 12.31 39.65 2.63
N LEU A 792 13.60 39.37 2.90
CA LEU A 792 14.61 40.40 3.12
C LEU A 792 14.98 41.16 1.83
N ALA A 793 14.86 40.51 0.66
CA ALA A 793 15.03 41.17 -0.61
C ALA A 793 13.84 42.07 -0.97
N GLU A 794 12.61 41.61 -0.71
CA GLU A 794 11.40 42.40 -0.88
C GLU A 794 11.40 43.63 0.03
N ALA A 795 11.89 43.49 1.24
CA ALA A 795 12.08 44.60 2.17
C ALA A 795 13.27 45.53 1.80
N GLY A 796 14.03 45.23 0.75
CA GLY A 796 15.19 45.99 0.29
C GLY A 796 16.43 45.87 1.19
N VAL A 797 16.46 44.93 2.14
CA VAL A 797 17.61 44.69 3.03
C VAL A 797 18.78 44.08 2.24
N VAL A 798 18.46 43.19 1.29
CA VAL A 798 19.45 42.55 0.43
C VAL A 798 19.07 42.69 -1.03
N GLY A 799 20.06 42.59 -1.94
CA GLY A 799 19.87 42.67 -3.39
C GLY A 799 19.29 41.42 -4.00
N GLU A 800 18.96 41.49 -5.28
CA GLU A 800 18.47 40.35 -6.07
C GLU A 800 19.49 39.20 -6.17
N GLU A 801 19.01 38.01 -6.55
CA GLU A 801 19.85 36.84 -6.67
C GLU A 801 20.84 36.93 -7.84
N GLU A 802 22.13 36.87 -7.56
CA GLU A 802 23.22 36.83 -8.54
C GLU A 802 23.77 35.39 -8.73
N GLY A 803 22.89 34.39 -8.89
CA GLY A 803 23.26 32.98 -9.04
C GLY A 803 23.79 32.36 -7.74
N THR A 804 24.98 31.74 -7.75
CA THR A 804 25.51 31.04 -6.54
C THR A 804 26.28 31.94 -5.58
N LYS A 805 26.38 33.24 -5.84
CA LYS A 805 27.10 34.18 -4.99
C LYS A 805 26.18 34.69 -3.87
N PRO A 806 26.75 35.05 -2.69
CA PRO A 806 25.99 35.74 -1.64
C PRO A 806 25.38 37.04 -2.17
N ARG A 807 24.11 37.33 -1.82
CA ARG A 807 23.44 38.61 -2.19
C ARG A 807 24.14 39.77 -1.45
N LYS A 808 24.12 40.93 -2.05
CA LYS A 808 24.70 42.14 -1.46
C LYS A 808 23.76 42.69 -0.38
N VAL A 809 24.30 43.18 0.72
CA VAL A 809 23.55 43.91 1.76
C VAL A 809 23.37 45.34 1.30
N LEU A 810 22.14 45.85 1.32
CA LEU A 810 21.76 47.15 0.76
C LEU A 810 21.38 48.18 1.87
N MET A 811 20.97 47.70 3.07
CA MET A 811 20.58 48.54 4.20
C MET A 811 21.62 48.55 5.31
N SER A 812 21.75 49.66 6.00
CA SER A 812 22.48 49.75 7.28
C SER A 812 21.62 49.22 8.44
N MET A 813 22.24 48.97 9.61
CA MET A 813 21.51 48.52 10.78
C MET A 813 20.48 49.58 11.24
N GLU A 814 20.83 50.85 11.18
CA GLU A 814 19.95 51.97 11.55
C GLU A 814 18.73 52.06 10.62
N GLN A 815 18.94 51.90 9.31
CA GLN A 815 17.86 51.90 8.32
C GLN A 815 16.94 50.68 8.48
N PHE A 816 17.49 49.53 8.86
CA PHE A 816 16.70 48.33 9.09
C PHE A 816 15.90 48.43 10.40
N GLU A 817 16.44 49.02 11.45
CA GLU A 817 15.70 49.27 12.71
C GLU A 817 14.54 50.23 12.48
N GLN A 818 14.76 51.31 11.73
CA GLN A 818 13.71 52.25 11.34
C GLN A 818 12.63 51.52 10.48
N TYR A 819 13.04 50.67 9.56
CA TYR A 819 12.10 49.87 8.75
C TYR A 819 11.25 48.94 9.62
N ILE A 820 11.83 48.31 10.65
CA ILE A 820 11.09 47.48 11.59
C ILE A 820 10.06 48.28 12.37
N GLU A 821 10.42 49.49 12.86
CA GLU A 821 9.51 50.36 13.62
C GLU A 821 8.31 50.83 12.77
N GLU A 822 8.51 50.99 11.43
CA GLU A 822 7.47 51.50 10.53
C GLU A 822 6.59 50.37 9.96
N HIS A 823 7.08 49.09 9.88
CA HIS A 823 6.44 48.04 9.07
C HIS A 823 6.33 46.67 9.77
N VAL A 824 6.84 46.49 10.98
CA VAL A 824 6.79 45.27 11.75
C VAL A 824 6.20 45.50 13.13
#